data_371049d41739c86a1c0ecc3a9c6fb13b
#
_entry.id   371049d41739c86a1c0ecc3a9c6fb13b
#
_cell.length_a   1.000
_cell.length_b   1.000
_cell.length_c   1.000
_cell.angle_alpha   90.00
_cell.angle_beta   90.00
_cell.angle_gamma   90.00
#
_symmetry.space_group_name_H-M   'P 1'
#
loop_
_entity.id
_entity.type
_entity.pdbx_description
1 polymer ?
#
loop_
_entity_poly.entity_id
_entity_poly.type
_entity_poly.pdbx_seq_one_letter_code
_entity_poly.pdbx_strand_id
1 'polypeptide(L)'
;MDDRKKDQSIQSHANFDGDSATGDRTQIRQDQQNQQPPQIDPSLADAQAVAASLGVDPNTGLSQAEAERRLAQYGPNELAFAPPVPKWKKFLAQFKDPLVYLLLAATGISLIAWFIEKANAAPGAEGGEALPFDAIVIVLILIVNAVLGYIQESKAEEAVEALSQMTAPQTNVLRDGKIARINTVDVVPGDVVMLGEGDSIPADGRLLAAASLRVAEASLTGESVPVGKNVDTLAEAKALGDRANMVFNGTSVTQGTGRAIVTSTGMRTQVGKIADLLQATDDDDSPLQKEMNYVSKILGIAVCIIAAVVLVALALTEGFNDIHDVIDSLLLSVSLAVAAVPEGLAAILTVVLALGVRRMAEHHAIVKKLHSVETLGSASVICSDKTGTLTRNEMTVERVVTPSGEVQLTGTGYAPEGRMIAIPDAALSGSAASAAQVEAVATLAVGALANDGELRENTGAGDGSAASDITWEAVGDPTEVSLIVAARKVKADRKYANYTRIGEIPFTSDRKRMAVVAQDNADAGRLTVFAKGAPDVLLGYCSRIAVNGAVRPMTQGDRQQILAAVERLSAEAYRTLGQAYRPLGTASLAAVPGVRINAAGHVADIADQSDVLESDLIWVGMVGIIDPPRTEVRDSVAEAHRAGIRTVMITGDHPLTAARIASDLGIIETDGDSSSVGSADLSSKVLTGVQLDELPDEQAFDKATREISVYARVAPEHKLKIVESLQRQGNIVAMTGDGVNDAPAVKTADIGVAMGITGTEVTKQSAKMILADDNFSTIVEAVREGRGIFDNIRKFLRYLLSSNVGEVFTVFGGVMLAGFLGITQPGSQGVTVPLLATQLLWINLLTDAAPALAMGVDPSTDDVMARKPRKLTDRVIDGQMWGDIIFIGLIMAAVTLIGMDMHLAGGLFTDRSVDAIGHDAQMTEARTMGFTILVFAQMLNALCSRSHDQSVFVGLFANKWLWGAIALSTLLQLAVVYVPFLNTAFGTVPLSAGAWVECLGLAMIVLVASELRKCVLRAMHRR
;
A
#
# COMPACT_ATOMS: atom_id res chain seq x y z
N MET A 1 -54.04 -27.62 16.15
CA MET A 1 -53.82 -29.00 16.55
C MET A 1 -52.33 -29.11 16.70
N ASP A 2 -51.93 -28.83 17.87
CA ASP A 2 -51.34 -29.69 18.92
C ASP A 2 -49.98 -30.22 18.48
N ASP A 3 -48.88 -29.89 19.09
CA ASP A 3 -48.57 -30.06 20.49
C ASP A 3 -47.47 -29.13 20.98
N ARG A 4 -47.79 -28.46 22.08
CA ARG A 4 -46.85 -27.88 23.05
C ARG A 4 -46.43 -28.96 24.05
N LYS A 5 -45.26 -28.78 24.63
CA LYS A 5 -44.75 -29.30 25.92
C LYS A 5 -43.64 -30.36 25.80
N LYS A 6 -42.44 -29.88 26.23
CA LYS A 6 -41.70 -30.39 27.42
C LYS A 6 -40.40 -29.56 27.47
N ASP A 7 -40.29 -28.76 28.22
CA ASP A 7 -40.05 -28.14 29.51
C ASP A 7 -39.33 -29.03 30.52
N GLN A 8 -38.28 -28.37 31.03
CA GLN A 8 -37.64 -28.55 32.34
C GLN A 8 -36.99 -29.90 32.68
N SER A 9 -35.70 -29.75 32.84
CA SER A 9 -34.87 -30.19 33.98
C SER A 9 -33.53 -30.71 33.54
N ILE A 10 -32.47 -29.99 33.86
CA ILE A 10 -31.30 -30.50 34.58
C ILE A 10 -30.50 -29.23 34.99
N GLN A 11 -30.77 -28.75 36.22
CA GLN A 11 -29.80 -28.08 37.04
C GLN A 11 -29.18 -29.17 37.91
N SER A 12 -27.88 -29.28 37.88
CA SER A 12 -27.02 -29.28 39.08
C SER A 12 -25.61 -29.79 38.83
N HIS A 13 -24.68 -29.08 39.40
CA HIS A 13 -23.32 -29.43 39.81
C HIS A 13 -22.18 -29.44 38.78
N ALA A 14 -21.43 -28.33 38.77
CA ALA A 14 -19.98 -28.32 39.06
C ALA A 14 -19.54 -26.91 39.42
N ASN A 15 -19.39 -26.66 40.71
CA ASN A 15 -18.57 -25.59 41.22
C ASN A 15 -17.13 -25.87 40.80
N PHE A 16 -16.48 -24.91 40.13
CA PHE A 16 -15.03 -24.77 40.13
C PHE A 16 -14.72 -23.31 40.39
N ASP A 17 -14.06 -23.06 41.49
CA ASP A 17 -13.55 -21.79 41.93
C ASP A 17 -12.63 -21.16 40.88
N GLY A 18 -12.94 -19.93 40.45
CA GLY A 18 -12.16 -19.11 39.56
C GLY A 18 -12.39 -17.64 39.84
N ASP A 19 -12.30 -17.27 41.11
CA ASP A 19 -12.46 -15.91 41.60
C ASP A 19 -11.08 -15.29 41.78
N SER A 20 -10.62 -14.45 40.80
CA SER A 20 -9.69 -13.32 41.10
C SER A 20 -9.46 -12.35 39.92
N ALA A 21 -10.05 -12.61 38.71
CA ALA A 21 -9.83 -11.74 37.53
C ALA A 21 -10.98 -10.78 37.21
N THR A 22 -12.15 -10.95 37.86
CA THR A 22 -13.35 -10.14 37.61
C THR A 22 -13.44 -8.88 38.47
N GLY A 23 -12.75 -8.82 39.60
CA GLY A 23 -12.76 -7.68 40.52
C GLY A 23 -12.09 -6.42 39.98
N ASP A 24 -10.99 -6.60 39.25
CA ASP A 24 -10.22 -5.46 38.70
C ASP A 24 -10.87 -4.79 37.46
N ARG A 25 -11.61 -5.57 36.68
CA ARG A 25 -12.36 -5.04 35.51
C ARG A 25 -13.59 -4.23 35.90
N THR A 26 -14.22 -4.55 37.02
CA THR A 26 -15.42 -3.84 37.51
C THR A 26 -15.04 -2.53 38.17
N GLN A 27 -13.89 -2.46 38.85
CA GLN A 27 -13.39 -1.21 39.45
C GLN A 27 -12.89 -0.23 38.39
N ILE A 28 -12.19 -0.67 37.36
CA ILE A 28 -11.77 0.21 36.24
C ILE A 28 -12.99 0.75 35.46
N ARG A 29 -14.04 -0.07 35.30
CA ARG A 29 -15.32 0.39 34.70
C ARG A 29 -16.07 1.37 35.61
N GLN A 30 -16.05 1.19 36.92
CA GLN A 30 -16.70 2.11 37.87
C GLN A 30 -15.95 3.43 38.02
N ASP A 31 -14.61 3.42 37.96
CA ASP A 31 -13.80 4.65 38.02
C ASP A 31 -13.89 5.48 36.73
N GLN A 32 -14.06 4.83 35.58
CA GLN A 32 -14.32 5.52 34.31
C GLN A 32 -15.75 6.06 34.18
N GLN A 33 -16.74 5.46 34.83
CA GLN A 33 -18.12 5.97 34.90
C GLN A 33 -18.29 7.17 35.84
N ASN A 34 -17.45 7.30 36.84
CA ASN A 34 -17.54 8.37 37.85
C ASN A 34 -16.86 9.69 37.46
N GLN A 35 -16.23 9.79 36.27
CA GLN A 35 -15.58 11.02 35.78
C GLN A 35 -16.39 11.73 34.67
N GLN A 36 -17.69 11.51 34.57
CA GLN A 36 -18.53 12.19 33.58
C GLN A 36 -18.95 13.60 34.06
N PRO A 37 -18.80 14.64 33.20
CA PRO A 37 -19.57 15.85 33.37
C PRO A 37 -21.07 15.53 33.21
N PRO A 38 -22.00 16.30 33.80
CA PRO A 38 -23.44 16.04 33.75
C PRO A 38 -23.88 15.91 32.29
N GLN A 39 -24.38 14.72 31.91
CA GLN A 39 -24.78 14.39 30.55
C GLN A 39 -26.04 15.15 30.15
N ILE A 40 -25.86 16.31 29.56
CA ILE A 40 -26.87 16.93 28.70
C ILE A 40 -26.76 16.19 27.35
N ASP A 41 -27.87 15.63 26.83
CA ASP A 41 -27.87 15.09 25.47
C ASP A 41 -27.54 16.24 24.49
N PRO A 42 -26.42 16.22 23.78
CA PRO A 42 -25.97 17.34 22.95
C PRO A 42 -26.95 17.68 21.81
N SER A 43 -27.77 16.70 21.38
CA SER A 43 -28.76 16.91 20.32
C SER A 43 -29.98 17.69 20.79
N LEU A 44 -30.30 17.64 22.09
CA LEU A 44 -31.45 18.32 22.73
C LEU A 44 -31.08 19.68 23.33
N ALA A 45 -29.79 20.01 23.35
CA ALA A 45 -29.29 21.27 23.90
C ALA A 45 -28.91 22.26 22.79
N ASP A 46 -29.02 23.52 23.10
CA ASP A 46 -28.52 24.60 22.25
C ASP A 46 -27.00 24.49 22.09
N ALA A 47 -26.47 24.77 20.89
CA ALA A 47 -25.06 24.62 20.57
C ALA A 47 -24.14 25.44 21.52
N GLN A 48 -24.57 26.63 21.94
CA GLN A 48 -23.79 27.44 22.88
C GLN A 48 -23.84 26.85 24.30
N ALA A 49 -24.98 26.26 24.70
CA ALA A 49 -25.08 25.57 25.98
C ALA A 49 -24.18 24.34 26.05
N VAL A 50 -24.04 23.58 24.95
CA VAL A 50 -23.11 22.48 24.85
C VAL A 50 -21.66 22.98 24.97
N ALA A 51 -21.28 24.04 24.27
CA ALA A 51 -19.96 24.64 24.36
C ALA A 51 -19.65 25.14 25.79
N ALA A 52 -20.59 25.79 26.43
CA ALA A 52 -20.45 26.26 27.81
C ALA A 52 -20.29 25.08 28.79
N SER A 53 -21.03 23.97 28.62
CA SER A 53 -20.91 22.77 29.46
C SER A 53 -19.52 22.10 29.34
N LEU A 54 -18.89 22.25 28.19
CA LEU A 54 -17.53 21.77 27.92
C LEU A 54 -16.47 22.83 28.29
N GLY A 55 -16.86 24.03 28.73
CA GLY A 55 -15.93 25.10 29.08
C GLY A 55 -15.13 25.65 27.90
N VAL A 56 -15.75 25.77 26.71
CA VAL A 56 -15.08 26.15 25.46
C VAL A 56 -15.79 27.34 24.82
N ASP A 57 -15.00 28.32 24.36
CA ASP A 57 -15.54 29.40 23.51
C ASP A 57 -15.52 28.91 22.03
N PRO A 58 -16.67 28.84 21.35
CA PRO A 58 -16.78 28.40 19.97
C PRO A 58 -15.95 29.20 18.94
N ASN A 59 -15.56 30.45 19.30
CA ASN A 59 -14.83 31.32 18.38
C ASN A 59 -13.31 31.23 18.53
N THR A 60 -12.79 30.79 19.67
CA THR A 60 -11.35 30.66 19.93
C THR A 60 -10.92 29.22 20.07
N GLY A 61 -11.84 28.29 20.35
CA GLY A 61 -11.56 26.90 20.64
C GLY A 61 -10.83 26.70 21.97
N LEU A 62 -10.26 25.48 22.15
CA LEU A 62 -9.43 25.16 23.31
C LEU A 62 -8.05 25.83 23.17
N SER A 63 -7.40 26.11 24.31
CA SER A 63 -5.98 26.37 24.29
C SER A 63 -5.18 25.07 24.11
N GLN A 64 -4.00 25.13 23.52
CA GLN A 64 -3.14 23.95 23.31
C GLN A 64 -2.85 23.23 24.65
N ALA A 65 -2.56 23.96 25.71
CA ALA A 65 -2.29 23.40 27.04
C ALA A 65 -3.51 22.66 27.64
N GLU A 66 -4.73 23.19 27.41
CA GLU A 66 -5.95 22.53 27.85
C GLU A 66 -6.27 21.29 27.03
N ALA A 67 -5.98 21.29 25.72
CA ALA A 67 -6.13 20.13 24.86
C ALA A 67 -5.19 19.00 25.30
N GLU A 68 -3.94 19.30 25.61
CA GLU A 68 -2.96 18.33 26.13
C GLU A 68 -3.40 17.74 27.49
N ARG A 69 -3.93 18.58 28.36
CA ARG A 69 -4.50 18.14 29.65
C ARG A 69 -5.67 17.19 29.44
N ARG A 70 -6.58 17.53 28.50
CA ARG A 70 -7.74 16.68 28.17
C ARG A 70 -7.30 15.38 27.50
N LEU A 71 -6.30 15.41 26.65
CA LEU A 71 -5.73 14.20 26.03
C LEU A 71 -5.18 13.24 27.11
N ALA A 72 -4.48 13.78 28.11
CA ALA A 72 -4.01 12.98 29.27
C ALA A 72 -5.17 12.43 30.12
N GLN A 73 -6.27 13.17 30.23
CA GLN A 73 -7.44 12.79 31.02
C GLN A 73 -8.35 11.80 30.31
N TYR A 74 -8.66 12.01 29.03
CA TYR A 74 -9.64 11.23 28.27
C TYR A 74 -9.01 10.12 27.44
N GLY A 75 -7.70 10.14 27.26
CA GLY A 75 -6.94 9.23 26.37
C GLY A 75 -7.06 9.63 24.90
N PRO A 76 -6.30 8.94 24.03
CA PRO A 76 -6.32 9.17 22.59
C PRO A 76 -7.67 8.84 21.98
N ASN A 77 -8.02 9.56 20.90
CA ASN A 77 -9.24 9.32 20.14
C ASN A 77 -9.06 8.13 19.20
N GLU A 78 -9.00 6.95 19.78
CA GLU A 78 -8.85 5.67 19.09
C GLU A 78 -9.94 4.69 19.51
N LEU A 79 -10.36 3.85 18.58
CA LEU A 79 -11.19 2.70 18.90
C LEU A 79 -10.27 1.64 19.50
N ALA A 80 -10.35 1.39 20.79
CA ALA A 80 -9.57 0.36 21.47
C ALA A 80 -10.10 -1.03 21.03
N PHE A 81 -9.58 -1.53 19.93
CA PHE A 81 -9.57 -2.97 19.67
C PHE A 81 -8.66 -3.56 20.72
N ALA A 82 -8.84 -4.73 21.23
CA ALA A 82 -8.17 -5.42 22.32
C ALA A 82 -6.86 -4.77 22.87
N PRO A 83 -6.62 -4.73 24.20
CA PRO A 83 -5.40 -4.18 24.74
C PRO A 83 -4.18 -4.92 24.18
N PRO A 84 -3.06 -4.23 23.87
CA PRO A 84 -1.88 -4.85 23.29
C PRO A 84 -1.47 -6.05 24.15
N VAL A 85 -1.26 -7.18 23.47
CA VAL A 85 -0.89 -8.43 24.15
C VAL A 85 0.42 -8.22 24.93
N PRO A 86 0.48 -8.46 26.25
CA PRO A 86 1.70 -8.26 27.03
C PRO A 86 2.88 -9.02 26.45
N LYS A 87 4.07 -8.42 26.44
CA LYS A 87 5.30 -8.99 25.84
C LYS A 87 5.57 -10.43 26.28
N TRP A 88 5.34 -10.77 27.54
CA TRP A 88 5.51 -12.13 28.05
C TRP A 88 4.50 -13.14 27.47
N LYS A 89 3.27 -12.69 27.15
CA LYS A 89 2.27 -13.55 26.48
C LYS A 89 2.63 -13.81 25.01
N LYS A 90 3.20 -12.80 24.32
CA LYS A 90 3.72 -12.98 22.94
C LYS A 90 4.90 -13.97 22.95
N PHE A 91 5.80 -13.85 23.91
CA PHE A 91 6.87 -14.83 24.07
C PHE A 91 6.34 -16.24 24.35
N LEU A 92 5.35 -16.41 25.25
CA LEU A 92 4.73 -17.71 25.51
C LEU A 92 3.90 -18.23 24.33
N ALA A 93 3.42 -17.35 23.44
CA ALA A 93 2.71 -17.78 22.25
C ALA A 93 3.63 -18.54 21.28
N GLN A 94 4.94 -18.29 21.30
CA GLN A 94 5.92 -19.04 20.51
C GLN A 94 5.96 -20.53 20.87
N PHE A 95 5.52 -20.89 22.08
CA PHE A 95 5.44 -22.29 22.51
C PHE A 95 4.10 -22.99 22.15
N LYS A 96 3.19 -22.31 21.46
CA LYS A 96 1.92 -22.89 21.02
C LYS A 96 1.96 -23.56 19.65
N ASP A 97 3.12 -23.56 19.01
CA ASP A 97 3.33 -24.21 17.73
C ASP A 97 3.21 -25.75 17.90
N PRO A 98 2.51 -26.48 17.01
CA PRO A 98 2.43 -27.94 17.02
C PRO A 98 3.80 -28.64 17.07
N LEU A 99 4.82 -28.02 16.49
CA LEU A 99 6.18 -28.54 16.48
C LEU A 99 6.85 -28.45 17.83
N VAL A 100 6.63 -27.34 18.55
CA VAL A 100 7.13 -27.18 19.92
C VAL A 100 6.52 -28.26 20.82
N TYR A 101 5.25 -28.62 20.63
CA TYR A 101 4.66 -29.75 21.37
C TYR A 101 5.33 -31.09 21.04
N LEU A 102 5.71 -31.30 19.77
CA LEU A 102 6.45 -32.49 19.36
C LEU A 102 7.86 -32.52 20.02
N LEU A 103 8.57 -31.41 20.02
CA LEU A 103 9.89 -31.27 20.68
C LEU A 103 9.78 -31.43 22.19
N LEU A 104 8.73 -30.92 22.83
CA LEU A 104 8.45 -31.16 24.25
C LEU A 104 8.16 -32.62 24.52
N ALA A 105 7.45 -33.31 23.66
CA ALA A 105 7.25 -34.77 23.76
C ALA A 105 8.57 -35.52 23.59
N ALA A 106 9.43 -35.14 22.65
CA ALA A 106 10.79 -35.68 22.52
C ALA A 106 11.62 -35.47 23.74
N THR A 107 11.61 -34.27 24.34
CA THR A 107 12.28 -33.97 25.58
C THR A 107 11.78 -34.89 26.72
N GLY A 108 10.47 -35.12 26.78
CA GLY A 108 9.86 -36.03 27.72
C GLY A 108 10.34 -37.47 27.55
N ILE A 109 10.40 -37.95 26.32
CA ILE A 109 10.90 -39.30 25.98
C ILE A 109 12.38 -39.43 26.34
N SER A 110 13.21 -38.45 25.96
CA SER A 110 14.65 -38.44 26.31
C SER A 110 14.89 -38.44 27.81
N LEU A 111 14.11 -37.69 28.59
CA LEU A 111 14.18 -37.71 30.05
C LEU A 111 13.80 -39.07 30.65
N ILE A 112 12.73 -39.69 30.12
CA ILE A 112 12.30 -41.03 30.53
C ILE A 112 13.39 -42.05 30.22
N ALA A 113 13.98 -42.01 29.03
CA ALA A 113 15.07 -42.87 28.62
C ALA A 113 16.25 -42.74 29.58
N TRP A 114 16.70 -41.54 29.86
CA TRP A 114 17.78 -41.30 30.85
C TRP A 114 17.46 -41.79 32.26
N PHE A 115 16.20 -41.61 32.71
CA PHE A 115 15.79 -42.15 34.01
C PHE A 115 15.82 -43.69 34.07
N ILE A 116 15.40 -44.35 32.97
CA ILE A 116 15.42 -45.81 32.88
C ILE A 116 16.87 -46.32 32.89
N GLU A 117 17.74 -45.71 32.07
CA GLU A 117 19.17 -46.04 32.00
C GLU A 117 19.85 -45.88 33.38
N LYS A 118 19.60 -44.75 34.05
CA LYS A 118 20.15 -44.48 35.38
C LYS A 118 19.58 -45.40 36.48
N ALA A 119 18.33 -45.85 36.36
CA ALA A 119 17.72 -46.79 37.26
C ALA A 119 18.24 -48.22 37.10
N ASN A 120 18.67 -48.60 35.87
CA ASN A 120 19.20 -49.91 35.53
C ASN A 120 20.73 -50.02 35.71
N ALA A 121 21.44 -48.90 35.89
CA ALA A 121 22.90 -48.89 36.06
C ALA A 121 23.27 -49.60 37.37
N ALA A 122 24.14 -50.62 37.26
CA ALA A 122 24.63 -51.38 38.39
C ALA A 122 25.47 -50.49 39.33
N PRO A 123 25.43 -50.65 40.68
CA PRO A 123 26.22 -49.85 41.58
C PRO A 123 27.73 -50.05 41.32
N GLY A 124 28.40 -49.04 40.77
CA GLY A 124 29.83 -49.06 40.49
C GLY A 124 30.25 -49.09 39.00
N ALA A 125 29.32 -49.09 38.04
CA ALA A 125 29.64 -48.94 36.65
C ALA A 125 29.76 -47.44 36.30
N GLU A 126 30.90 -46.99 35.82
CA GLU A 126 31.15 -45.65 35.24
C GLU A 126 30.48 -45.51 33.85
N GLY A 127 29.26 -45.97 33.68
CA GLY A 127 28.65 -46.14 32.36
C GLY A 127 27.32 -45.39 32.08
N GLY A 128 26.85 -44.47 32.93
CA GLY A 128 25.65 -43.70 32.62
C GLY A 128 25.99 -42.21 32.46
N GLU A 129 25.48 -41.53 31.45
CA GLU A 129 25.63 -40.09 31.33
C GLU A 129 25.16 -39.35 32.59
N ALA A 130 26.05 -38.56 33.21
CA ALA A 130 25.75 -37.85 34.46
C ALA A 130 24.56 -36.90 34.34
N LEU A 131 24.30 -36.39 33.15
CA LEU A 131 23.25 -35.43 32.82
C LEU A 131 22.50 -35.84 31.51
N PRO A 132 21.20 -35.57 31.41
CA PRO A 132 20.42 -35.82 30.18
C PRO A 132 20.74 -34.75 29.11
N PHE A 133 21.89 -34.85 28.49
CA PHE A 133 22.39 -33.85 27.54
C PHE A 133 21.43 -33.59 26.38
N ASP A 134 20.84 -34.62 25.79
CA ASP A 134 19.88 -34.46 24.68
C ASP A 134 18.66 -33.64 25.10
N ALA A 135 18.06 -33.95 26.22
CA ALA A 135 16.94 -33.19 26.76
C ALA A 135 17.31 -31.72 27.03
N ILE A 136 18.49 -31.50 27.62
CA ILE A 136 19.00 -30.14 27.91
C ILE A 136 19.22 -29.35 26.61
N VAL A 137 19.81 -29.95 25.61
CA VAL A 137 20.07 -29.31 24.30
C VAL A 137 18.76 -28.98 23.58
N ILE A 138 17.79 -29.89 23.56
CA ILE A 138 16.48 -29.66 22.97
C ILE A 138 15.80 -28.48 23.66
N VAL A 139 15.78 -28.43 24.98
CA VAL A 139 15.19 -27.32 25.76
C VAL A 139 15.90 -25.99 25.47
N LEU A 140 17.24 -26.00 25.41
CA LEU A 140 18.01 -24.80 25.09
C LEU A 140 17.68 -24.28 23.69
N ILE A 141 17.59 -25.17 22.70
CA ILE A 141 17.21 -24.84 21.32
C ILE A 141 15.79 -24.28 21.28
N LEU A 142 14.83 -24.87 21.98
CA LEU A 142 13.46 -24.35 22.11
C LEU A 142 13.42 -22.92 22.66
N ILE A 143 14.23 -22.63 23.67
CA ILE A 143 14.34 -21.27 24.25
C ILE A 143 14.94 -20.32 23.23
N VAL A 144 16.02 -20.71 22.53
CA VAL A 144 16.66 -19.89 21.50
C VAL A 144 15.67 -19.60 20.35
N ASN A 145 14.93 -20.62 19.90
CA ASN A 145 13.90 -20.47 18.86
C ASN A 145 12.80 -19.50 19.30
N ALA A 146 12.27 -19.66 20.52
CA ALA A 146 11.26 -18.75 21.07
C ALA A 146 11.77 -17.30 21.19
N VAL A 147 13.03 -17.09 21.55
CA VAL A 147 13.65 -15.76 21.60
C VAL A 147 13.81 -15.18 20.21
N LEU A 148 14.31 -15.95 19.25
CA LEU A 148 14.48 -15.50 17.85
C LEU A 148 13.13 -15.19 17.21
N GLY A 149 12.14 -16.07 17.35
CA GLY A 149 10.78 -15.85 16.86
C GLY A 149 10.15 -14.59 17.45
N TYR A 150 10.27 -14.38 18.75
CA TYR A 150 9.80 -13.18 19.44
C TYR A 150 10.47 -11.89 18.90
N ILE A 151 11.80 -11.91 18.70
CA ILE A 151 12.55 -10.76 18.16
C ILE A 151 12.11 -10.45 16.72
N GLN A 152 11.96 -11.49 15.90
CA GLN A 152 11.53 -11.33 14.49
C GLN A 152 10.11 -10.78 14.40
N GLU A 153 9.16 -11.33 15.17
CA GLU A 153 7.77 -10.85 15.21
C GLU A 153 7.69 -9.41 15.73
N SER A 154 8.39 -9.08 16.82
CA SER A 154 8.41 -7.72 17.36
C SER A 154 8.98 -6.70 16.37
N LYS A 155 10.04 -7.03 15.63
CA LYS A 155 10.60 -6.14 14.59
C LYS A 155 9.67 -5.96 13.39
N ALA A 156 8.94 -7.01 13.01
CA ALA A 156 7.94 -6.91 11.95
C ALA A 156 6.76 -6.01 12.38
N GLU A 157 6.27 -6.16 13.62
CA GLU A 157 5.23 -5.29 14.19
C GLU A 157 5.69 -3.82 14.27
N GLU A 158 6.90 -3.54 14.77
CA GLU A 158 7.46 -2.18 14.83
C GLU A 158 7.54 -1.53 13.44
N ALA A 159 7.91 -2.29 12.41
CA ALA A 159 7.97 -1.78 11.04
C ALA A 159 6.57 -1.43 10.51
N VAL A 160 5.56 -2.24 10.80
CA VAL A 160 4.15 -1.98 10.43
C VAL A 160 3.59 -0.77 11.17
N GLU A 161 3.88 -0.66 12.47
CA GLU A 161 3.43 0.46 13.30
C GLU A 161 4.02 1.80 12.82
N ALA A 162 5.32 1.83 12.49
CA ALA A 162 5.96 3.00 11.92
C ALA A 162 5.30 3.46 10.60
N LEU A 163 4.91 2.52 9.74
CA LEU A 163 4.17 2.81 8.50
C LEU A 163 2.75 3.32 8.76
N SER A 164 2.07 2.77 9.76
CA SER A 164 0.74 3.22 10.17
C SER A 164 0.76 4.67 10.66
N GLN A 165 1.82 5.08 11.37
CA GLN A 165 1.99 6.47 11.81
C GLN A 165 2.19 7.44 10.63
N MET A 166 2.81 7.03 9.54
CA MET A 166 2.98 7.85 8.33
C MET A 166 1.64 8.13 7.61
N THR A 167 0.62 7.31 7.85
CA THR A 167 -0.70 7.40 7.23
C THR A 167 -1.79 7.83 8.21
N ALA A 168 -1.42 8.34 9.38
CA ALA A 168 -2.38 8.75 10.41
C ALA A 168 -3.36 9.80 9.85
N PRO A 169 -4.67 9.59 9.96
CA PRO A 169 -5.65 10.55 9.48
C PRO A 169 -5.50 11.89 10.20
N GLN A 170 -5.69 12.99 9.48
CA GLN A 170 -5.59 14.35 10.02
C GLN A 170 -6.91 15.08 9.93
N THR A 171 -7.09 16.08 10.80
CA THR A 171 -8.28 16.94 10.82
C THR A 171 -7.91 18.37 11.20
N ASN A 172 -8.75 19.33 10.79
CA ASN A 172 -8.57 20.73 11.09
C ASN A 172 -9.37 21.10 12.35
N VAL A 173 -8.69 21.64 13.35
CA VAL A 173 -9.31 22.10 14.60
C VAL A 173 -9.00 23.57 14.85
N LEU A 174 -9.92 24.26 15.53
CA LEU A 174 -9.71 25.61 16.00
C LEU A 174 -9.16 25.56 17.43
N ARG A 175 -7.90 25.96 17.62
CA ARG A 175 -7.22 26.10 18.91
C ARG A 175 -6.53 27.45 19.03
N ASP A 176 -6.60 28.07 20.19
CA ASP A 176 -6.02 29.43 20.44
C ASP A 176 -6.42 30.47 19.37
N GLY A 177 -7.65 30.37 18.84
CA GLY A 177 -8.17 31.26 17.79
C GLY A 177 -7.56 31.05 16.40
N LYS A 178 -6.80 29.97 16.19
CA LYS A 178 -6.17 29.61 14.90
C LYS A 178 -6.59 28.21 14.47
N ILE A 179 -6.74 28.02 13.16
CA ILE A 179 -6.95 26.70 12.59
C ILE A 179 -5.61 25.97 12.60
N ALA A 180 -5.56 24.82 13.25
CA ALA A 180 -4.42 23.93 13.32
C ALA A 180 -4.80 22.57 12.72
N ARG A 181 -3.92 21.99 11.92
CA ARG A 181 -4.05 20.61 11.41
C ARG A 181 -3.39 19.66 12.38
N ILE A 182 -4.15 18.72 12.93
CA ILE A 182 -3.69 17.75 13.93
C ILE A 182 -4.05 16.32 13.50
N ASN A 183 -3.38 15.32 14.07
CA ASN A 183 -3.81 13.94 13.89
C ASN A 183 -5.15 13.70 14.59
N THR A 184 -5.99 12.86 13.99
CA THR A 184 -7.33 12.57 14.57
C THR A 184 -7.25 11.92 15.96
N VAL A 185 -6.16 11.22 16.28
CA VAL A 185 -5.92 10.63 17.60
C VAL A 185 -5.72 11.67 18.70
N ASP A 186 -5.32 12.90 18.35
CA ASP A 186 -5.09 14.00 19.29
C ASP A 186 -6.32 14.88 19.51
N VAL A 187 -7.46 14.50 18.90
CA VAL A 187 -8.75 15.18 19.08
C VAL A 187 -9.33 14.85 20.46
N VAL A 188 -9.75 15.88 21.19
CA VAL A 188 -10.29 15.74 22.54
C VAL A 188 -11.71 16.32 22.65
N PRO A 189 -12.51 15.87 23.63
CA PRO A 189 -13.82 16.50 23.90
C PRO A 189 -13.67 18.00 24.17
N GLY A 190 -14.43 18.81 23.43
CA GLY A 190 -14.36 20.27 23.46
C GLY A 190 -13.54 20.89 22.32
N ASP A 191 -12.81 20.12 21.51
CA ASP A 191 -12.23 20.66 20.27
C ASP A 191 -13.33 21.17 19.33
N VAL A 192 -13.06 22.25 18.63
CA VAL A 192 -13.91 22.75 17.55
C VAL A 192 -13.33 22.29 16.23
N VAL A 193 -13.95 21.28 15.61
CA VAL A 193 -13.52 20.70 14.33
C VAL A 193 -14.12 21.52 13.19
N MET A 194 -13.28 21.85 12.20
CA MET A 194 -13.65 22.46 10.93
C MET A 194 -13.93 21.35 9.92
N LEU A 195 -15.11 21.35 9.32
CA LEU A 195 -15.57 20.33 8.40
C LEU A 195 -15.71 20.93 6.99
N GLY A 196 -15.09 20.29 6.03
CA GLY A 196 -15.17 20.61 4.61
C GLY A 196 -15.53 19.37 3.78
N GLU A 197 -15.88 19.58 2.53
CA GLU A 197 -16.15 18.49 1.58
C GLU A 197 -14.95 17.56 1.46
N GLY A 198 -15.18 16.25 1.60
CA GLY A 198 -14.13 15.22 1.59
C GLY A 198 -13.50 14.91 2.94
N ASP A 199 -13.83 15.65 4.00
CA ASP A 199 -13.32 15.36 5.34
C ASP A 199 -14.00 14.14 5.95
N SER A 200 -13.20 13.31 6.63
CA SER A 200 -13.70 12.29 7.55
C SER A 200 -13.96 12.94 8.92
N ILE A 201 -15.09 12.64 9.53
CA ILE A 201 -15.47 13.17 10.84
C ILE A 201 -14.75 12.35 11.92
N PRO A 202 -13.84 13.00 12.71
CA PRO A 202 -12.92 12.26 13.58
C PRO A 202 -13.56 11.80 14.90
N ALA A 203 -14.69 12.43 15.31
CA ALA A 203 -15.32 12.21 16.60
C ALA A 203 -16.79 12.61 16.56
N ASP A 204 -17.58 12.18 17.54
CA ASP A 204 -18.96 12.65 17.64
C ASP A 204 -19.00 14.11 18.10
N GLY A 205 -19.77 14.93 17.40
CA GLY A 205 -19.81 16.38 17.64
C GLY A 205 -21.19 16.99 17.47
N ARG A 206 -21.42 18.12 18.17
CA ARG A 206 -22.60 19.00 18.02
C ARG A 206 -22.26 20.12 17.03
N LEU A 207 -23.06 20.31 16.00
CA LEU A 207 -22.85 21.37 15.02
C LEU A 207 -23.05 22.76 15.64
N LEU A 208 -22.07 23.62 15.38
CA LEU A 208 -22.06 25.05 15.73
C LEU A 208 -22.44 25.92 14.52
N ALA A 209 -22.10 25.50 13.33
CA ALA A 209 -22.45 26.14 12.08
C ALA A 209 -22.51 25.07 10.96
N ALA A 210 -23.38 25.26 9.99
CA ALA A 210 -23.53 24.42 8.81
C ALA A 210 -23.97 25.27 7.62
N ALA A 211 -23.25 25.18 6.50
CA ALA A 211 -23.57 25.79 5.23
C ALA A 211 -23.71 24.70 4.17
N SER A 212 -24.96 24.38 3.83
CA SER A 212 -25.31 23.30 2.87
C SER A 212 -24.64 21.96 3.18
N LEU A 213 -24.37 21.70 4.47
CA LEU A 213 -23.63 20.53 4.92
C LEU A 213 -24.43 19.25 4.69
N ARG A 214 -23.83 18.26 3.99
CA ARG A 214 -24.36 16.91 3.86
C ARG A 214 -23.32 15.89 4.29
N VAL A 215 -23.76 14.86 5.00
CA VAL A 215 -22.88 13.83 5.59
C VAL A 215 -23.38 12.44 5.18
N ALA A 216 -22.47 11.61 4.68
CA ALA A 216 -22.74 10.20 4.42
C ALA A 216 -22.63 9.42 5.73
N GLU A 217 -23.75 8.90 6.21
CA GLU A 217 -23.87 8.18 7.48
C GLU A 217 -24.18 6.67 7.29
N ALA A 218 -23.99 6.16 6.07
CA ALA A 218 -24.30 4.78 5.71
C ALA A 218 -23.64 3.74 6.63
N SER A 219 -22.43 4.02 7.12
CA SER A 219 -21.70 3.15 8.06
C SER A 219 -22.37 3.00 9.43
N LEU A 220 -23.22 3.95 9.82
CA LEU A 220 -23.94 3.96 11.11
C LEU A 220 -25.43 3.66 10.98
N THR A 221 -26.05 4.12 9.90
CA THR A 221 -27.51 4.08 9.72
C THR A 221 -27.96 3.02 8.73
N GLY A 222 -27.04 2.56 7.85
CA GLY A 222 -27.36 1.71 6.70
C GLY A 222 -27.99 2.44 5.51
N GLU A 223 -28.31 3.74 5.65
CA GLU A 223 -28.94 4.55 4.60
C GLU A 223 -27.87 5.13 3.66
N SER A 224 -27.98 4.80 2.36
CA SER A 224 -26.98 5.20 1.35
C SER A 224 -27.03 6.69 0.96
N VAL A 225 -28.15 7.38 1.24
CA VAL A 225 -28.34 8.78 0.83
C VAL A 225 -27.72 9.73 1.87
N PRO A 226 -26.84 10.68 1.48
CA PRO A 226 -26.28 11.66 2.41
C PRO A 226 -27.34 12.51 3.11
N VAL A 227 -27.22 12.63 4.43
CA VAL A 227 -28.16 13.36 5.30
C VAL A 227 -27.81 14.84 5.34
N GLY A 228 -28.77 15.71 5.10
CA GLY A 228 -28.63 17.16 5.27
C GLY A 228 -28.54 17.54 6.76
N LYS A 229 -27.52 18.32 7.12
CA LYS A 229 -27.27 18.75 8.51
C LYS A 229 -27.61 20.21 8.75
N ASN A 230 -28.09 20.51 9.93
CA ASN A 230 -28.41 21.89 10.39
C ASN A 230 -27.99 22.10 11.86
N VAL A 231 -28.16 23.29 12.36
CA VAL A 231 -27.79 23.66 13.75
C VAL A 231 -28.96 23.65 14.72
N ASP A 232 -30.19 23.40 14.26
CA ASP A 232 -31.43 23.52 15.05
C ASP A 232 -31.43 22.52 16.21
N THR A 233 -31.92 22.95 17.36
CA THR A 233 -32.03 22.08 18.54
C THR A 233 -33.24 21.16 18.39
N LEU A 234 -33.03 19.84 18.60
CA LEU A 234 -34.11 18.86 18.54
C LEU A 234 -35.04 18.97 19.74
N ALA A 235 -36.35 18.88 19.52
CA ALA A 235 -37.36 18.96 20.58
C ALA A 235 -37.46 17.69 21.43
N GLU A 236 -37.05 16.53 20.84
CA GLU A 236 -37.11 15.22 21.47
C GLU A 236 -35.93 14.34 20.98
N ALA A 237 -35.59 13.32 21.74
CA ALA A 237 -34.52 12.39 21.36
C ALA A 237 -34.93 11.55 20.12
N LYS A 238 -34.11 11.58 19.07
CA LYS A 238 -34.34 10.89 17.81
C LYS A 238 -33.32 9.74 17.61
N ALA A 239 -33.64 8.83 16.68
CA ALA A 239 -32.72 7.83 16.23
C ALA A 239 -31.47 8.50 15.64
N LEU A 240 -30.32 7.75 15.56
CA LEU A 240 -29.03 8.31 15.14
C LEU A 240 -29.09 9.01 13.78
N GLY A 241 -29.72 8.38 12.77
CA GLY A 241 -29.84 8.92 11.42
C GLY A 241 -30.71 10.19 11.32
N ASP A 242 -31.59 10.44 12.30
CA ASP A 242 -32.49 11.59 12.34
C ASP A 242 -31.93 12.79 13.14
N ARG A 243 -30.72 12.64 13.71
CA ARG A 243 -30.03 13.71 14.46
C ARG A 243 -29.33 14.68 13.51
N ALA A 244 -30.11 15.53 12.84
CA ALA A 244 -29.60 16.48 11.86
C ALA A 244 -28.62 17.51 12.42
N ASN A 245 -28.56 17.71 13.73
CA ASN A 245 -27.69 18.69 14.39
C ASN A 245 -26.41 18.07 15.01
N MET A 246 -26.19 16.78 14.77
CA MET A 246 -25.02 16.05 15.23
C MET A 246 -24.22 15.51 14.03
N VAL A 247 -22.92 15.30 14.23
CA VAL A 247 -22.03 14.59 13.34
C VAL A 247 -21.37 13.46 14.12
N PHE A 248 -21.03 12.36 13.44
CA PHE A 248 -20.60 11.13 14.09
C PHE A 248 -19.26 10.64 13.55
N ASN A 249 -18.46 10.07 14.42
CA ASN A 249 -17.18 9.44 14.06
C ASN A 249 -17.35 8.40 12.95
N GLY A 250 -16.39 8.36 12.01
CA GLY A 250 -16.39 7.38 10.91
C GLY A 250 -17.39 7.64 9.80
N THR A 251 -18.03 8.82 9.81
CA THR A 251 -18.85 9.34 8.71
C THR A 251 -18.08 10.38 7.90
N SER A 252 -18.57 10.78 6.73
CA SER A 252 -17.85 11.65 5.82
C SER A 252 -18.69 12.79 5.27
N VAL A 253 -18.08 13.97 5.12
CA VAL A 253 -18.71 15.14 4.51
C VAL A 253 -18.72 14.96 2.98
N THR A 254 -19.93 14.95 2.40
CA THR A 254 -20.10 14.81 0.94
C THR A 254 -20.35 16.15 0.24
N GLN A 255 -20.76 17.16 0.97
CA GLN A 255 -21.04 18.49 0.43
C GLN A 255 -21.08 19.56 1.53
N GLY A 256 -20.64 20.76 1.18
CA GLY A 256 -20.75 21.93 2.05
C GLY A 256 -19.67 22.00 3.13
N THR A 257 -19.88 22.94 4.07
CA THR A 257 -18.93 23.18 5.17
C THR A 257 -19.67 23.30 6.52
N GLY A 258 -18.94 23.02 7.62
CA GLY A 258 -19.49 23.11 8.96
C GLY A 258 -18.44 23.31 10.03
N ARG A 259 -18.90 23.64 11.25
CA ARG A 259 -18.11 23.61 12.48
C ARG A 259 -18.84 22.80 13.51
N ALA A 260 -18.14 21.88 14.18
CA ALA A 260 -18.72 21.05 15.22
C ALA A 260 -17.83 21.06 16.47
N ILE A 261 -18.46 21.09 17.64
CA ILE A 261 -17.76 20.91 18.92
C ILE A 261 -17.79 19.41 19.27
N VAL A 262 -16.63 18.84 19.53
CA VAL A 262 -16.48 17.43 19.89
C VAL A 262 -17.09 17.15 21.26
N THR A 263 -18.00 16.18 21.29
CA THR A 263 -18.72 15.77 22.51
C THR A 263 -18.23 14.42 23.05
N SER A 264 -17.79 13.52 22.16
CA SER A 264 -17.30 12.18 22.53
C SER A 264 -16.18 11.73 21.61
N THR A 265 -15.19 11.01 22.16
CA THR A 265 -14.00 10.49 21.46
C THR A 265 -13.82 9.00 21.74
N GLY A 266 -13.12 8.28 20.85
CA GLY A 266 -12.73 6.89 21.00
C GLY A 266 -13.90 5.94 21.24
N MET A 267 -13.77 5.04 22.20
CA MET A 267 -14.81 4.05 22.54
C MET A 267 -16.13 4.65 23.05
N ARG A 268 -16.14 5.95 23.38
CA ARG A 268 -17.35 6.67 23.80
C ARG A 268 -18.19 7.22 22.65
N THR A 269 -17.69 7.20 21.41
CA THR A 269 -18.44 7.55 20.21
C THR A 269 -19.51 6.49 19.91
N GLN A 270 -20.46 6.82 19.03
CA GLN A 270 -21.48 5.85 18.63
C GLN A 270 -20.85 4.64 17.92
N VAL A 271 -19.84 4.86 17.07
CA VAL A 271 -19.06 3.78 16.46
C VAL A 271 -18.31 2.95 17.50
N GLY A 272 -17.73 3.61 18.53
CA GLY A 272 -17.06 2.90 19.63
C GLY A 272 -18.00 1.97 20.40
N LYS A 273 -19.23 2.38 20.65
CA LYS A 273 -20.26 1.54 21.29
C LYS A 273 -20.65 0.33 20.43
N ILE A 274 -20.68 0.49 19.09
CA ILE A 274 -20.95 -0.60 18.15
C ILE A 274 -19.75 -1.56 18.08
N ALA A 275 -18.52 -1.03 18.06
CA ALA A 275 -17.29 -1.81 18.04
C ALA A 275 -17.15 -2.71 19.27
N ASP A 276 -17.60 -2.29 20.46
CA ASP A 276 -17.62 -3.10 21.68
C ASP A 276 -18.54 -4.34 21.55
N LEU A 277 -19.56 -4.26 20.68
CA LEU A 277 -20.49 -5.38 20.38
C LEU A 277 -19.94 -6.33 19.30
N LEU A 278 -18.97 -5.89 18.48
CA LEU A 278 -18.46 -6.63 17.31
C LEU A 278 -17.09 -7.31 17.55
N GLN A 279 -16.61 -7.40 18.80
CA GLN A 279 -15.25 -7.86 19.18
C GLN A 279 -14.91 -9.34 18.84
N ALA A 280 -15.53 -9.99 17.88
CA ALA A 280 -15.36 -11.42 17.58
C ALA A 280 -15.19 -11.76 16.10
N THR A 281 -14.57 -10.94 15.28
CA THR A 281 -14.19 -11.37 13.93
C THR A 281 -12.67 -11.41 13.85
N ASP A 282 -12.12 -12.63 13.81
CA ASP A 282 -10.71 -12.88 13.50
C ASP A 282 -10.38 -12.30 12.10
N ASP A 283 -9.23 -11.70 11.93
CA ASP A 283 -8.71 -11.28 10.61
C ASP A 283 -8.55 -12.54 9.73
N ASP A 284 -9.13 -12.55 8.55
CA ASP A 284 -9.00 -13.64 7.59
C ASP A 284 -7.54 -13.80 7.14
N ASP A 285 -7.02 -15.05 7.17
CA ASP A 285 -5.70 -15.41 6.65
C ASP A 285 -5.52 -14.96 5.20
N SER A 286 -4.35 -14.41 4.88
CA SER A 286 -3.99 -14.06 3.51
C SER A 286 -3.93 -15.29 2.58
N PRO A 287 -4.10 -15.13 1.25
CA PRO A 287 -3.96 -16.25 0.30
C PRO A 287 -2.64 -17.00 0.48
N LEU A 288 -1.55 -16.29 0.69
CA LEU A 288 -0.23 -16.86 0.92
C LEU A 288 -0.15 -17.63 2.25
N GLN A 289 -0.75 -17.11 3.32
CA GLN A 289 -0.82 -17.82 4.59
C GLN A 289 -1.64 -19.11 4.48
N LYS A 290 -2.79 -19.07 3.79
CA LYS A 290 -3.60 -20.26 3.51
C LYS A 290 -2.82 -21.33 2.73
N GLU A 291 -2.02 -20.89 1.73
CA GLU A 291 -1.16 -21.79 0.96
C GLU A 291 -0.01 -22.37 1.80
N MET A 292 0.61 -21.55 2.65
CA MET A 292 1.66 -22.04 3.58
C MET A 292 1.11 -23.03 4.59
N ASN A 293 -0.06 -22.78 5.17
CA ASN A 293 -0.74 -23.73 6.04
C ASN A 293 -1.07 -25.06 5.33
N TYR A 294 -1.45 -25.00 4.05
CA TYR A 294 -1.67 -26.18 3.23
C TYR A 294 -0.37 -26.98 2.98
N VAL A 295 0.73 -26.29 2.65
CA VAL A 295 2.05 -26.91 2.45
C VAL A 295 2.55 -27.56 3.74
N SER A 296 2.48 -26.88 4.87
CA SER A 296 2.85 -27.40 6.19
C SER A 296 2.05 -28.65 6.55
N LYS A 297 0.75 -28.66 6.24
CA LYS A 297 -0.11 -29.83 6.46
C LYS A 297 0.27 -31.03 5.58
N ILE A 298 0.60 -30.80 4.30
CA ILE A 298 1.06 -31.88 3.39
C ILE A 298 2.38 -32.46 3.89
N LEU A 299 3.33 -31.59 4.25
CA LEU A 299 4.63 -32.03 4.79
C LEU A 299 4.45 -32.83 6.08
N GLY A 300 3.62 -32.33 7.01
CA GLY A 300 3.33 -33.05 8.24
C GLY A 300 2.74 -34.44 8.02
N ILE A 301 1.80 -34.58 7.08
CA ILE A 301 1.23 -35.89 6.70
C ILE A 301 2.29 -36.80 6.07
N ALA A 302 3.12 -36.24 5.14
CA ALA A 302 4.17 -37.01 4.50
C ALA A 302 5.16 -37.57 5.52
N VAL A 303 5.54 -36.77 6.49
CA VAL A 303 6.43 -37.16 7.59
C VAL A 303 5.83 -38.24 8.49
N CYS A 304 4.57 -38.11 8.87
CA CYS A 304 3.90 -39.15 9.65
C CYS A 304 3.88 -40.48 8.90
N ILE A 305 3.70 -40.47 7.57
CA ILE A 305 3.77 -41.66 6.73
C ILE A 305 5.18 -42.24 6.73
N ILE A 306 6.21 -41.42 6.53
CA ILE A 306 7.62 -41.85 6.49
C ILE A 306 8.01 -42.41 7.86
N ALA A 307 7.66 -41.76 8.95
CA ALA A 307 7.92 -42.23 10.31
C ALA A 307 7.25 -43.60 10.58
N ALA A 308 5.99 -43.76 10.14
CA ALA A 308 5.31 -45.03 10.26
C ALA A 308 5.98 -46.17 9.43
N VAL A 309 6.44 -45.86 8.21
CA VAL A 309 7.20 -46.79 7.37
C VAL A 309 8.48 -47.23 8.02
N VAL A 310 9.24 -46.27 8.60
CA VAL A 310 10.48 -46.54 9.34
C VAL A 310 10.25 -47.40 10.55
N LEU A 311 9.20 -47.08 11.37
CA LEU A 311 8.85 -47.91 12.53
C LEU A 311 8.49 -49.34 12.12
N VAL A 312 7.72 -49.51 11.07
CA VAL A 312 7.34 -50.86 10.55
C VAL A 312 8.56 -51.61 10.03
N ALA A 313 9.44 -50.90 9.29
CA ALA A 313 10.69 -51.51 8.78
C ALA A 313 11.58 -51.97 9.92
N LEU A 314 11.82 -51.18 10.93
CA LEU A 314 12.62 -51.52 12.13
C LEU A 314 11.98 -52.71 12.89
N ALA A 315 10.66 -52.66 13.08
CA ALA A 315 9.95 -53.80 13.72
C ALA A 315 10.09 -55.13 12.96
N LEU A 316 10.18 -55.06 11.60
CA LEU A 316 10.34 -56.25 10.74
C LEU A 316 11.78 -56.77 10.63
N THR A 317 12.76 -55.85 10.72
CA THR A 317 14.19 -56.18 10.51
C THR A 317 14.90 -56.57 11.82
N GLU A 318 14.64 -55.84 12.90
CA GLU A 318 15.34 -55.99 14.19
C GLU A 318 14.48 -56.60 15.31
N GLY A 319 13.14 -56.48 15.19
CA GLY A 319 12.20 -56.88 16.23
C GLY A 319 12.28 -55.95 17.46
N PHE A 320 11.23 -55.85 18.29
CA PHE A 320 11.28 -55.14 19.57
C PHE A 320 11.55 -56.15 20.67
N ASN A 321 12.82 -56.33 21.01
CA ASN A 321 13.23 -57.33 22.02
C ASN A 321 13.27 -56.72 23.42
N ASP A 322 13.53 -55.38 23.53
CA ASP A 322 13.58 -54.67 24.80
C ASP A 322 12.89 -53.30 24.71
N ILE A 323 12.67 -52.67 25.87
CA ILE A 323 12.05 -51.35 25.98
C ILE A 323 12.93 -50.27 25.38
N HIS A 324 14.27 -50.51 25.37
CA HIS A 324 15.25 -49.60 24.74
C HIS A 324 15.05 -49.49 23.24
N ASP A 325 14.80 -50.60 22.52
CA ASP A 325 14.54 -50.63 21.09
C ASP A 325 13.32 -49.75 20.72
N VAL A 326 12.30 -49.80 21.57
CA VAL A 326 11.09 -48.96 21.39
C VAL A 326 11.40 -47.46 21.60
N ILE A 327 12.21 -47.14 22.62
CA ILE A 327 12.59 -45.74 22.91
C ILE A 327 13.44 -45.18 21.77
N ASP A 328 14.44 -45.93 21.28
CA ASP A 328 15.32 -45.51 20.20
C ASP A 328 14.52 -45.31 18.89
N SER A 329 13.58 -46.21 18.62
CA SER A 329 12.69 -46.10 17.46
C SER A 329 11.76 -44.87 17.56
N LEU A 330 11.28 -44.52 18.75
CA LEU A 330 10.52 -43.29 19.00
C LEU A 330 11.40 -42.04 18.84
N LEU A 331 12.61 -42.03 19.38
CA LEU A 331 13.56 -40.91 19.21
C LEU A 331 13.91 -40.69 17.75
N LEU A 332 14.11 -41.78 16.98
CA LEU A 332 14.30 -41.71 15.55
C LEU A 332 13.10 -41.11 14.80
N SER A 333 11.88 -41.53 15.18
CA SER A 333 10.66 -41.01 14.58
C SER A 333 10.50 -39.51 14.86
N VAL A 334 10.88 -39.07 16.05
CA VAL A 334 10.93 -37.65 16.43
C VAL A 334 11.98 -36.90 15.64
N SER A 335 13.20 -37.47 15.49
CA SER A 335 14.28 -36.89 14.68
C SER A 335 13.83 -36.66 13.25
N LEU A 336 13.14 -37.65 12.68
CA LEU A 336 12.61 -37.55 11.32
C LEU A 336 11.52 -36.47 11.20
N ALA A 337 10.67 -36.36 12.21
CA ALA A 337 9.62 -35.36 12.24
C ALA A 337 10.20 -33.93 12.34
N VAL A 338 11.22 -33.75 13.16
CA VAL A 338 11.97 -32.49 13.29
C VAL A 338 12.63 -32.08 11.97
N ALA A 339 13.31 -33.01 11.31
CA ALA A 339 13.97 -32.75 10.02
C ALA A 339 13.03 -32.24 8.91
N ALA A 340 11.76 -32.58 8.99
CA ALA A 340 10.81 -32.31 7.92
C ALA A 340 10.13 -30.97 7.99
N VAL A 341 10.22 -30.27 9.10
CA VAL A 341 9.49 -29.03 9.31
C VAL A 341 10.40 -27.83 9.21
N PRO A 342 10.11 -26.90 8.26
CA PRO A 342 10.87 -25.68 8.13
C PRO A 342 10.54 -24.75 9.29
N GLU A 343 11.34 -24.78 10.35
CA GLU A 343 11.22 -23.88 11.48
C GLU A 343 11.45 -22.42 11.02
N GLY A 344 10.64 -21.50 11.54
CA GLY A 344 10.76 -20.08 11.22
C GLY A 344 10.19 -19.62 9.87
N LEU A 345 9.58 -20.50 9.04
CA LEU A 345 9.03 -20.15 7.74
C LEU A 345 8.04 -18.97 7.80
N ALA A 346 7.09 -19.01 8.72
CA ALA A 346 6.09 -17.95 8.89
C ALA A 346 6.74 -16.63 9.37
N ALA A 347 7.69 -16.71 10.28
CA ALA A 347 8.42 -15.54 10.78
C ALA A 347 9.30 -14.90 9.69
N ILE A 348 10.01 -15.69 8.89
CA ILE A 348 10.81 -15.21 7.76
C ILE A 348 9.91 -14.53 6.73
N LEU A 349 8.76 -15.13 6.40
CA LEU A 349 7.78 -14.56 5.48
C LEU A 349 7.32 -13.17 5.93
N THR A 350 6.96 -13.03 7.20
CA THR A 350 6.51 -11.75 7.78
C THR A 350 7.61 -10.69 7.72
N VAL A 351 8.85 -11.05 8.05
CA VAL A 351 10.00 -10.14 7.96
C VAL A 351 10.28 -9.71 6.51
N VAL A 352 10.22 -10.64 5.56
CA VAL A 352 10.42 -10.34 4.13
C VAL A 352 9.35 -9.39 3.61
N LEU A 353 8.08 -9.61 3.95
CA LEU A 353 6.99 -8.71 3.60
C LEU A 353 7.17 -7.33 4.24
N ALA A 354 7.53 -7.26 5.52
CA ALA A 354 7.76 -5.98 6.22
C ALA A 354 8.91 -5.18 5.60
N LEU A 355 10.03 -5.84 5.25
CA LEU A 355 11.15 -5.20 4.54
C LEU A 355 10.74 -4.73 3.13
N GLY A 356 9.87 -5.49 2.46
CA GLY A 356 9.33 -5.12 1.17
C GLY A 356 8.45 -3.87 1.24
N VAL A 357 7.53 -3.83 2.20
CA VAL A 357 6.66 -2.66 2.43
C VAL A 357 7.49 -1.41 2.77
N ARG A 358 8.55 -1.58 3.57
CA ARG A 358 9.48 -0.47 3.86
C ARG A 358 10.15 0.07 2.58
N ARG A 359 10.62 -0.79 1.67
CA ARG A 359 11.17 -0.35 0.37
C ARG A 359 10.14 0.38 -0.47
N MET A 360 8.90 -0.12 -0.54
CA MET A 360 7.82 0.58 -1.25
C MET A 360 7.60 1.97 -0.68
N ALA A 361 7.63 2.14 0.65
CA ALA A 361 7.50 3.45 1.30
C ALA A 361 8.70 4.37 0.99
N GLU A 362 9.92 3.85 0.89
CA GLU A 362 11.11 4.60 0.43
C GLU A 362 10.94 5.09 -1.02
N HIS A 363 10.10 4.42 -1.83
CA HIS A 363 9.67 4.81 -3.18
C HIS A 363 8.28 5.47 -3.22
N HIS A 364 7.87 6.15 -2.15
CA HIS A 364 6.61 6.90 -2.03
C HIS A 364 5.31 6.08 -2.10
N ALA A 365 5.37 4.75 -2.11
CA ALA A 365 4.20 3.88 -2.06
C ALA A 365 3.99 3.33 -0.64
N ILE A 366 3.04 3.90 0.11
CA ILE A 366 2.77 3.51 1.50
C ILE A 366 1.66 2.46 1.52
N VAL A 367 2.01 1.22 1.80
CA VAL A 367 1.08 0.08 1.86
C VAL A 367 0.59 -0.11 3.30
N LYS A 368 -0.72 -0.14 3.52
CA LYS A 368 -1.32 -0.24 4.85
C LYS A 368 -1.36 -1.64 5.44
N LYS A 369 -1.43 -2.66 4.60
CA LYS A 369 -1.53 -4.08 5.02
C LYS A 369 -0.48 -4.92 4.31
N LEU A 370 0.27 -5.74 5.04
CA LEU A 370 1.36 -6.56 4.50
C LEU A 370 0.93 -7.47 3.33
N HIS A 371 -0.26 -8.06 3.42
CA HIS A 371 -0.76 -8.95 2.35
C HIS A 371 -1.11 -8.23 1.04
N SER A 372 -1.31 -6.91 1.07
CA SER A 372 -1.58 -6.13 -0.15
C SER A 372 -0.38 -6.09 -1.10
N VAL A 373 0.83 -6.34 -0.62
CA VAL A 373 2.06 -6.44 -1.43
C VAL A 373 1.99 -7.59 -2.44
N GLU A 374 1.48 -8.74 -2.01
CA GLU A 374 1.31 -9.92 -2.88
C GLU A 374 0.30 -9.63 -4.00
N THR A 375 -0.83 -9.04 -3.63
CA THR A 375 -1.89 -8.68 -4.58
C THR A 375 -1.38 -7.66 -5.59
N LEU A 376 -0.61 -6.66 -5.12
CA LEU A 376 -0.03 -5.62 -5.95
C LEU A 376 0.91 -6.17 -7.03
N GLY A 377 1.80 -7.10 -6.67
CA GLY A 377 2.68 -7.80 -7.62
C GLY A 377 1.94 -8.62 -8.69
N SER A 378 0.67 -8.94 -8.43
CA SER A 378 -0.20 -9.71 -9.32
C SER A 378 -1.17 -8.84 -10.14
N ALA A 379 -1.14 -7.50 -9.99
CA ALA A 379 -2.02 -6.59 -10.72
C ALA A 379 -1.97 -6.82 -12.23
N SER A 380 -3.14 -6.97 -12.85
CA SER A 380 -3.29 -7.17 -14.30
C SER A 380 -3.94 -5.96 -14.98
N VAL A 381 -4.66 -5.13 -14.23
CA VAL A 381 -5.28 -3.90 -14.72
C VAL A 381 -5.03 -2.79 -13.70
N ILE A 382 -4.63 -1.62 -14.18
CA ILE A 382 -4.56 -0.39 -13.39
C ILE A 382 -5.61 0.58 -13.94
N CYS A 383 -6.66 0.82 -13.20
CA CYS A 383 -7.67 1.84 -13.45
C CYS A 383 -7.22 3.13 -12.76
N SER A 384 -6.98 4.18 -13.55
CA SER A 384 -6.52 5.45 -13.02
C SER A 384 -7.49 6.57 -13.32
N ASP A 385 -7.77 7.42 -12.33
CA ASP A 385 -8.34 8.72 -12.61
C ASP A 385 -7.32 9.55 -13.39
N LYS A 386 -7.82 10.45 -14.23
CA LYS A 386 -6.97 11.33 -15.05
C LYS A 386 -6.32 12.41 -14.19
N THR A 387 -7.17 13.18 -13.47
CA THR A 387 -6.79 14.44 -12.84
C THR A 387 -5.91 14.19 -11.60
N GLY A 388 -4.78 14.88 -11.51
CA GLY A 388 -3.87 14.76 -10.37
C GLY A 388 -3.02 13.49 -10.35
N THR A 389 -3.41 12.42 -11.06
CA THR A 389 -2.68 11.14 -11.11
C THR A 389 -1.88 10.99 -12.41
N LEU A 390 -2.57 10.98 -13.56
CA LEU A 390 -1.93 10.93 -14.89
C LEU A 390 -1.48 12.31 -15.36
N THR A 391 -2.11 13.36 -14.86
CA THR A 391 -1.80 14.76 -15.09
C THR A 391 -1.31 15.43 -13.82
N ARG A 392 -0.76 16.65 -13.97
CA ARG A 392 -0.18 17.37 -12.83
C ARG A 392 -1.20 18.08 -11.96
N ASN A 393 -2.45 18.19 -12.39
CA ASN A 393 -3.48 19.05 -11.80
C ASN A 393 -3.03 20.53 -11.70
N GLU A 394 -2.15 20.93 -12.62
CA GLU A 394 -1.60 22.28 -12.72
C GLU A 394 -2.08 22.90 -14.03
N MET A 395 -3.25 23.53 -14.02
CA MET A 395 -3.81 24.16 -15.19
C MET A 395 -2.79 25.11 -15.84
N THR A 396 -2.54 24.93 -17.12
CA THR A 396 -1.54 25.69 -17.88
C THR A 396 -2.17 26.34 -19.10
N VAL A 397 -1.97 27.64 -19.27
CA VAL A 397 -2.33 28.34 -20.53
C VAL A 397 -1.24 28.04 -21.56
N GLU A 398 -1.60 27.30 -22.61
CA GLU A 398 -0.68 27.00 -23.72
C GLU A 398 -1.00 27.75 -25.01
N ARG A 399 -2.26 28.15 -25.22
CA ARG A 399 -2.72 28.82 -26.42
C ARG A 399 -3.34 30.16 -26.07
N VAL A 400 -3.05 31.17 -26.87
CA VAL A 400 -3.73 32.46 -26.83
C VAL A 400 -4.18 32.80 -28.23
N VAL A 401 -5.50 32.86 -28.45
CA VAL A 401 -6.08 33.23 -29.74
C VAL A 401 -6.55 34.66 -29.70
N THR A 402 -6.02 35.47 -30.60
CA THR A 402 -6.30 36.89 -30.72
C THR A 402 -6.93 37.20 -32.09
N PRO A 403 -7.52 38.36 -32.24
CA PRO A 403 -8.07 38.77 -33.58
C PRO A 403 -7.04 38.79 -34.73
N SER A 404 -5.75 38.98 -34.40
CA SER A 404 -4.65 39.03 -35.38
C SER A 404 -3.91 37.70 -35.58
N GLY A 405 -4.22 36.67 -34.80
CA GLY A 405 -3.61 35.35 -34.90
C GLY A 405 -3.49 34.60 -33.60
N GLU A 406 -2.79 33.47 -33.63
CA GLU A 406 -2.59 32.57 -32.47
C GLU A 406 -1.14 32.56 -31.98
N VAL A 407 -1.01 32.43 -30.68
CA VAL A 407 0.29 32.40 -29.99
C VAL A 407 0.33 31.22 -29.04
N GLN A 408 1.45 30.51 -29.01
CA GLN A 408 1.73 29.46 -28.03
C GLN A 408 2.60 29.99 -26.89
N LEU A 409 2.25 29.63 -25.66
CA LEU A 409 3.08 29.86 -24.48
C LEU A 409 3.81 28.56 -24.10
N THR A 410 5.10 28.66 -23.85
CA THR A 410 5.92 27.55 -23.37
C THR A 410 6.00 27.56 -21.85
N GLY A 411 6.48 26.45 -21.28
CA GLY A 411 6.60 26.22 -19.83
C GLY A 411 5.29 25.68 -19.24
N THR A 412 5.40 24.66 -18.42
CA THR A 412 4.27 23.95 -17.79
C THR A 412 4.25 24.24 -16.28
N GLY A 413 3.08 24.14 -15.68
CA GLY A 413 2.89 24.31 -14.25
C GLY A 413 2.90 25.78 -13.76
N TYR A 414 3.06 25.95 -12.44
CA TYR A 414 2.91 27.25 -11.79
C TYR A 414 4.18 28.10 -11.78
N ALA A 415 5.33 27.60 -12.21
CA ALA A 415 6.53 28.41 -12.38
C ALA A 415 6.31 29.45 -13.49
N PRO A 416 6.47 30.76 -13.24
CA PRO A 416 6.24 31.81 -14.24
C PRO A 416 7.41 31.93 -15.23
N GLU A 417 7.93 30.79 -15.67
CA GLU A 417 9.01 30.66 -16.62
C GLU A 417 8.47 30.18 -17.96
N GLY A 418 8.80 30.89 -19.04
CA GLY A 418 8.35 30.56 -20.38
C GLY A 418 8.52 31.71 -21.36
N ARG A 419 8.17 31.43 -22.61
CA ARG A 419 8.22 32.40 -23.69
C ARG A 419 7.03 32.24 -24.62
N MET A 420 6.73 33.33 -25.33
CA MET A 420 5.67 33.39 -26.32
C MET A 420 6.26 33.07 -27.71
N ILE A 421 5.63 32.17 -28.42
CA ILE A 421 5.99 31.74 -29.76
C ILE A 421 4.77 31.97 -30.69
N ALA A 422 4.92 32.76 -31.74
CA ALA A 422 3.87 32.87 -32.72
C ALA A 422 3.73 31.54 -33.48
N ILE A 423 2.51 31.08 -33.66
CA ILE A 423 2.25 29.89 -34.47
C ILE A 423 2.22 30.34 -35.92
N PRO A 424 3.07 29.76 -36.78
CA PRO A 424 3.05 30.11 -38.19
C PRO A 424 1.73 29.63 -38.86
N ASP A 425 0.82 30.56 -39.11
CA ASP A 425 -0.25 30.30 -40.02
C ASP A 425 0.30 30.59 -41.45
N ALA A 426 0.09 29.67 -42.36
CA ALA A 426 0.63 29.77 -43.72
C ALA A 426 0.21 31.07 -44.47
N ALA A 427 -0.73 31.83 -43.91
CA ALA A 427 -1.25 33.08 -44.42
C ALA A 427 -0.73 34.36 -43.74
N LEU A 428 0.03 34.26 -42.59
CA LEU A 428 0.41 35.46 -41.82
C LEU A 428 1.78 35.98 -42.22
N SER A 429 1.83 37.27 -42.63
CA SER A 429 3.09 38.04 -42.80
C SER A 429 3.72 38.33 -41.43
N GLY A 430 5.04 38.57 -41.35
CA GLY A 430 5.77 38.86 -40.10
C GLY A 430 5.22 40.02 -39.26
N SER A 431 4.46 40.97 -39.88
CA SER A 431 3.75 42.04 -39.17
C SER A 431 2.54 41.59 -38.40
N ALA A 432 1.83 40.57 -38.87
CA ALA A 432 0.66 39.96 -38.16
C ALA A 432 1.10 39.14 -36.95
N ALA A 433 2.22 38.43 -37.05
CA ALA A 433 2.76 37.68 -35.91
C ALA A 433 3.15 38.61 -34.73
N SER A 434 3.71 39.81 -35.02
CA SER A 434 4.02 40.82 -34.00
C SER A 434 2.76 41.44 -33.40
N ALA A 435 1.68 41.63 -34.18
CA ALA A 435 0.39 42.11 -33.70
C ALA A 435 -0.28 41.11 -32.78
N ALA A 436 -0.29 39.82 -33.13
CA ALA A 436 -0.84 38.74 -32.32
C ALA A 436 -0.14 38.64 -30.94
N GLN A 437 1.19 38.81 -30.88
CA GLN A 437 1.94 38.85 -29.64
C GLN A 437 1.55 40.02 -28.72
N VAL A 438 1.35 41.22 -29.27
CA VAL A 438 0.92 42.40 -28.48
C VAL A 438 -0.52 42.22 -27.96
N GLU A 439 -1.41 41.69 -28.79
CA GLU A 439 -2.78 41.40 -28.41
C GLU A 439 -2.84 40.27 -27.34
N ALA A 440 -1.99 39.26 -27.43
CA ALA A 440 -1.90 38.19 -26.45
C ALA A 440 -1.48 38.72 -25.06
N VAL A 441 -0.54 39.68 -25.00
CA VAL A 441 -0.19 40.34 -23.74
C VAL A 441 -1.41 41.08 -23.15
N ALA A 442 -2.21 41.73 -23.96
CA ALA A 442 -3.40 42.41 -23.49
C ALA A 442 -4.48 41.41 -23.02
N THR A 443 -4.67 40.32 -23.76
CA THR A 443 -5.60 39.23 -23.41
C THR A 443 -5.25 38.63 -22.04
N LEU A 444 -3.99 38.27 -21.83
CA LEU A 444 -3.50 37.69 -20.56
C LEU A 444 -3.59 38.70 -19.42
N ALA A 445 -3.37 40.00 -19.66
CA ALA A 445 -3.53 41.03 -18.64
C ALA A 445 -4.98 41.15 -18.18
N VAL A 446 -5.96 41.14 -19.12
CA VAL A 446 -7.38 41.15 -18.77
C VAL A 446 -7.76 39.91 -17.93
N GLY A 447 -7.26 38.74 -18.32
CA GLY A 447 -7.48 37.50 -17.59
C GLY A 447 -6.89 37.52 -16.16
N ALA A 448 -5.75 38.16 -15.97
CA ALA A 448 -5.11 38.32 -14.66
C ALA A 448 -5.80 39.38 -13.78
N LEU A 449 -6.37 40.45 -14.39
CA LEU A 449 -7.09 41.49 -13.66
C LEU A 449 -8.50 41.05 -13.24
N ALA A 450 -9.18 40.26 -14.06
CA ALA A 450 -10.47 39.64 -13.74
C ALA A 450 -10.23 38.30 -13.03
N ASN A 451 -9.70 38.31 -11.79
CA ASN A 451 -9.20 37.09 -11.16
C ASN A 451 -9.27 37.15 -9.62
N ASP A 452 -9.53 36.03 -8.99
CA ASP A 452 -9.56 35.83 -7.54
C ASP A 452 -8.43 34.93 -7.01
N GLY A 453 -7.66 34.32 -7.92
CA GLY A 453 -6.51 33.48 -7.58
C GLY A 453 -5.29 34.29 -7.12
N GLU A 454 -4.39 33.65 -6.44
CA GLU A 454 -3.09 34.18 -6.02
C GLU A 454 -1.97 33.16 -6.30
N LEU A 455 -0.82 33.64 -6.77
CA LEU A 455 0.39 32.83 -6.96
C LEU A 455 1.43 33.27 -5.94
N ARG A 456 1.77 32.39 -5.00
CA ARG A 456 2.74 32.63 -3.93
C ARG A 456 4.08 31.99 -4.24
N GLU A 457 5.14 32.70 -3.91
CA GLU A 457 6.50 32.20 -3.95
C GLU A 457 6.82 31.59 -2.57
N ASN A 458 7.08 30.29 -2.52
CA ASN A 458 7.46 29.61 -1.29
C ASN A 458 8.99 29.43 -1.30
N THR A 459 9.69 30.37 -0.62
CA THR A 459 11.11 30.24 -0.34
C THR A 459 11.27 29.38 0.90
N GLY A 460 11.60 28.09 0.72
CA GLY A 460 11.79 27.15 1.83
C GLY A 460 12.79 27.68 2.87
N ALA A 461 12.27 28.28 3.91
CA ALA A 461 13.05 28.65 5.09
C ALA A 461 13.16 27.43 6.01
N GLY A 462 14.24 26.66 5.90
CA GLY A 462 14.58 25.70 6.93
C GLY A 462 15.09 24.35 6.44
N ASP A 463 16.28 24.29 5.96
CA ASP A 463 17.33 23.34 6.36
C ASP A 463 18.57 23.59 5.48
N GLY A 464 19.71 23.86 6.07
CA GLY A 464 20.94 24.32 5.48
C GLY A 464 21.57 23.57 4.31
N SER A 465 20.81 23.15 3.29
CA SER A 465 21.32 22.63 2.03
C SER A 465 21.31 23.73 0.95
N ALA A 466 22.46 23.97 0.36
CA ALA A 466 22.69 24.95 -0.69
C ALA A 466 21.95 24.59 -1.97
N ALA A 467 21.05 25.45 -2.35
CA ALA A 467 20.27 25.69 -3.56
C ALA A 467 18.78 25.67 -3.20
N SER A 468 18.24 26.85 -2.87
CA SER A 468 16.80 27.03 -2.68
C SER A 468 16.10 26.85 -4.02
N ASP A 469 15.50 25.69 -4.27
CA ASP A 469 14.51 25.57 -5.32
C ASP A 469 13.28 26.39 -4.89
N ILE A 470 13.06 27.50 -5.61
CA ILE A 470 11.86 28.33 -5.45
C ILE A 470 10.68 27.47 -5.90
N THR A 471 9.77 27.14 -4.98
CA THR A 471 8.53 26.47 -5.30
C THR A 471 7.39 27.48 -5.36
N TRP A 472 6.47 27.30 -6.31
CA TRP A 472 5.33 28.18 -6.53
C TRP A 472 4.06 27.49 -6.06
N GLU A 473 3.28 28.17 -5.23
CA GLU A 473 2.03 27.69 -4.68
C GLU A 473 0.85 28.46 -5.25
N ALA A 474 -0.15 27.72 -5.75
CA ALA A 474 -1.41 28.26 -6.24
C ALA A 474 -2.40 28.38 -5.09
N VAL A 475 -2.99 29.56 -4.90
CA VAL A 475 -4.07 29.79 -3.94
C VAL A 475 -5.33 30.22 -4.70
N GLY A 476 -6.42 29.45 -4.59
CA GLY A 476 -7.66 29.64 -5.34
C GLY A 476 -7.88 28.64 -6.46
N ASP A 477 -8.79 28.95 -7.39
CA ASP A 477 -9.10 28.05 -8.52
C ASP A 477 -7.91 27.88 -9.46
N PRO A 478 -7.48 26.64 -9.79
CA PRO A 478 -6.34 26.39 -10.69
C PRO A 478 -6.45 27.05 -12.06
N THR A 479 -7.68 27.17 -12.61
CA THR A 479 -7.93 27.85 -13.89
C THR A 479 -7.60 29.34 -13.79
N GLU A 480 -7.95 29.95 -12.65
CA GLU A 480 -7.66 31.35 -12.39
C GLU A 480 -6.17 31.61 -12.20
N VAL A 481 -5.51 30.80 -11.39
CA VAL A 481 -4.07 30.91 -11.17
C VAL A 481 -3.29 30.74 -12.48
N SER A 482 -3.74 29.85 -13.38
CA SER A 482 -3.10 29.66 -14.70
C SER A 482 -3.00 30.97 -15.51
N LEU A 483 -3.99 31.85 -15.42
CA LEU A 483 -3.97 33.16 -16.10
C LEU A 483 -2.94 34.11 -15.47
N ILE A 484 -2.80 34.08 -14.15
CA ILE A 484 -1.77 34.88 -13.45
C ILE A 484 -0.37 34.40 -13.84
N VAL A 485 -0.15 33.09 -13.85
CA VAL A 485 1.12 32.49 -14.28
C VAL A 485 1.43 32.89 -15.72
N ALA A 486 0.47 32.76 -16.63
CA ALA A 486 0.64 33.13 -18.02
C ALA A 486 0.94 34.63 -18.21
N ALA A 487 0.27 35.48 -17.46
CA ALA A 487 0.54 36.93 -17.46
C ALA A 487 1.95 37.25 -16.94
N ARG A 488 2.41 36.60 -15.89
CA ARG A 488 3.79 36.74 -15.37
C ARG A 488 4.85 36.24 -16.34
N LYS A 489 4.63 35.11 -17.05
CA LYS A 489 5.52 34.60 -18.10
C LYS A 489 5.84 35.64 -19.18
N VAL A 490 4.88 36.48 -19.55
CA VAL A 490 5.01 37.51 -20.57
C VAL A 490 5.16 38.92 -19.99
N LYS A 491 5.28 39.04 -18.66
CA LYS A 491 5.40 40.33 -17.91
C LYS A 491 4.21 41.27 -18.13
N ALA A 492 3.02 40.72 -18.43
CA ALA A 492 1.80 41.50 -18.58
C ALA A 492 1.32 42.10 -17.25
N ASP A 493 1.60 41.43 -16.14
CA ASP A 493 1.32 41.88 -14.77
C ASP A 493 1.94 43.24 -14.46
N ARG A 494 3.18 43.50 -14.93
CA ARG A 494 3.90 44.77 -14.74
C ARG A 494 3.28 45.91 -15.52
N LYS A 495 2.78 45.61 -16.73
CA LYS A 495 2.20 46.63 -17.63
C LYS A 495 0.89 47.18 -17.09
N TYR A 496 0.14 46.37 -16.30
CA TYR A 496 -1.18 46.69 -15.78
C TYR A 496 -1.19 46.77 -14.24
N ALA A 497 -0.02 46.99 -13.61
CA ALA A 497 0.13 47.11 -12.15
C ALA A 497 -0.56 48.36 -11.56
N ASN A 498 -0.98 49.31 -12.38
CA ASN A 498 -1.61 50.55 -11.93
C ASN A 498 -3.12 50.44 -11.65
N TYR A 499 -3.73 49.27 -11.89
CA TYR A 499 -5.15 49.05 -11.63
C TYR A 499 -5.39 48.64 -10.15
N THR A 500 -6.31 49.32 -9.50
CA THR A 500 -6.79 48.95 -8.16
C THR A 500 -8.22 48.44 -8.24
N ARG A 501 -8.44 47.25 -7.74
CA ARG A 501 -9.79 46.61 -7.71
C ARG A 501 -10.72 47.40 -6.79
N ILE A 502 -11.92 47.71 -7.28
CA ILE A 502 -12.98 48.42 -6.55
C ILE A 502 -14.10 47.46 -6.15
N GLY A 503 -14.41 46.48 -6.97
CA GLY A 503 -15.42 45.48 -6.72
C GLY A 503 -15.51 44.44 -7.80
N GLU A 504 -16.34 43.45 -7.57
CA GLU A 504 -16.48 42.30 -8.45
C GLU A 504 -17.94 41.88 -8.67
N ILE A 505 -18.15 41.19 -9.76
CA ILE A 505 -19.33 40.41 -10.07
C ILE A 505 -18.86 38.94 -10.17
N PRO A 506 -19.12 38.11 -9.12
CA PRO A 506 -18.51 36.78 -9.00
C PRO A 506 -18.98 35.83 -10.08
N PHE A 507 -18.16 34.78 -10.32
CA PHE A 507 -18.51 33.67 -11.20
C PHE A 507 -19.67 32.85 -10.61
N THR A 508 -20.63 32.51 -11.47
CA THR A 508 -21.62 31.46 -11.14
C THR A 508 -21.80 30.53 -12.35
N SER A 509 -22.14 29.27 -12.09
CA SER A 509 -22.33 28.24 -13.13
C SER A 509 -23.44 28.60 -14.11
N ASP A 510 -24.45 29.35 -13.69
CA ASP A 510 -25.55 29.81 -14.54
C ASP A 510 -25.11 30.96 -15.46
N ARG A 511 -24.29 31.86 -14.95
CA ARG A 511 -23.78 33.02 -15.70
C ARG A 511 -22.60 32.67 -16.60
N LYS A 512 -21.79 31.68 -16.22
CA LYS A 512 -20.56 31.21 -16.88
C LYS A 512 -19.54 32.33 -17.18
N ARG A 513 -19.54 33.39 -16.39
CA ARG A 513 -18.65 34.55 -16.48
C ARG A 513 -18.50 35.26 -15.17
N MET A 514 -17.41 36.01 -15.02
CA MET A 514 -17.15 36.93 -13.93
C MET A 514 -16.65 38.27 -14.46
N ALA A 515 -16.74 39.32 -13.67
CA ALA A 515 -16.17 40.61 -14.00
C ALA A 515 -15.63 41.33 -12.76
N VAL A 516 -14.57 42.09 -12.96
CA VAL A 516 -13.97 42.97 -11.92
C VAL A 516 -14.02 44.41 -12.40
N VAL A 517 -14.43 45.30 -11.52
CA VAL A 517 -14.33 46.74 -11.73
C VAL A 517 -13.05 47.25 -11.10
N ALA A 518 -12.15 47.83 -11.88
CA ALA A 518 -10.90 48.36 -11.42
C ALA A 518 -10.69 49.82 -11.82
N GLN A 519 -9.97 50.56 -10.99
CA GLN A 519 -9.62 51.95 -11.17
C GLN A 519 -8.19 52.03 -11.72
N ASP A 520 -8.02 52.79 -12.84
CA ASP A 520 -6.71 53.07 -13.40
C ASP A 520 -6.08 54.29 -12.68
N ASN A 521 -5.10 54.06 -11.85
CA ASN A 521 -4.40 55.12 -11.11
C ASN A 521 -3.48 55.97 -12.00
N ALA A 522 -3.18 55.50 -13.19
CA ALA A 522 -2.34 56.25 -14.17
C ALA A 522 -3.16 57.18 -15.08
N ASP A 523 -4.48 56.93 -15.25
CA ASP A 523 -5.40 57.70 -16.08
C ASP A 523 -6.52 58.35 -15.25
N ALA A 524 -6.14 59.31 -14.37
CA ALA A 524 -7.06 60.12 -13.56
C ALA A 524 -8.12 59.32 -12.80
N GLY A 525 -7.82 58.07 -12.46
CA GLY A 525 -8.69 57.21 -11.70
C GLY A 525 -9.92 56.70 -12.48
N ARG A 526 -9.87 56.69 -13.81
CA ARG A 526 -10.97 56.16 -14.61
C ARG A 526 -11.21 54.68 -14.37
N LEU A 527 -12.49 54.29 -14.37
CA LEU A 527 -12.95 52.94 -14.11
C LEU A 527 -13.00 52.11 -15.41
N THR A 528 -12.54 50.86 -15.28
CA THR A 528 -12.65 49.84 -16.34
C THR A 528 -13.21 48.56 -15.77
N VAL A 529 -14.13 47.94 -16.51
CA VAL A 529 -14.62 46.59 -16.24
C VAL A 529 -13.76 45.60 -17.02
N PHE A 530 -13.22 44.62 -16.34
CA PHE A 530 -12.53 43.48 -16.93
C PHE A 530 -13.38 42.23 -16.74
N ALA A 531 -13.65 41.49 -17.83
CA ALA A 531 -14.51 40.31 -17.80
C ALA A 531 -13.83 39.10 -18.41
N LYS A 532 -14.05 37.92 -17.83
CA LYS A 532 -13.69 36.63 -18.39
C LYS A 532 -14.87 35.68 -18.31
N GLY A 533 -14.93 34.70 -19.20
CA GLY A 533 -16.00 33.71 -19.18
C GLY A 533 -15.97 32.75 -20.37
N ALA A 534 -16.94 31.86 -20.43
CA ALA A 534 -17.10 30.96 -21.56
C ALA A 534 -17.25 31.79 -22.87
N PRO A 535 -16.44 31.53 -23.91
CA PRO A 535 -16.39 32.40 -25.08
C PRO A 535 -17.74 32.55 -25.79
N ASP A 536 -18.52 31.49 -25.92
CA ASP A 536 -19.86 31.45 -26.50
C ASP A 536 -20.82 32.39 -25.74
N VAL A 537 -20.75 32.43 -24.43
CA VAL A 537 -21.57 33.30 -23.59
C VAL A 537 -21.06 34.74 -23.62
N LEU A 538 -19.74 34.93 -23.37
CA LEU A 538 -19.14 36.26 -23.27
C LEU A 538 -19.29 37.08 -24.58
N LEU A 539 -19.19 36.42 -25.76
CA LEU A 539 -19.45 37.04 -27.07
C LEU A 539 -20.82 37.69 -27.15
N GLY A 540 -21.84 37.18 -26.49
CA GLY A 540 -23.18 37.76 -26.46
C GLY A 540 -23.20 39.19 -25.85
N TYR A 541 -22.25 39.52 -24.99
CA TYR A 541 -22.13 40.82 -24.31
C TYR A 541 -21.09 41.74 -24.98
N CYS A 542 -20.37 41.25 -26.01
CA CYS A 542 -19.39 42.03 -26.76
C CYS A 542 -20.03 42.66 -28.04
N SER A 543 -20.00 43.97 -28.12
CA SER A 543 -20.40 44.73 -29.32
C SER A 543 -19.22 45.16 -30.15
N ARG A 544 -18.02 45.20 -29.58
CA ARG A 544 -16.78 45.67 -30.21
C ARG A 544 -15.65 44.66 -30.08
N ILE A 545 -14.63 44.82 -30.90
CA ILE A 545 -13.43 43.97 -30.94
C ILE A 545 -12.17 44.85 -31.02
N ALA A 546 -11.13 44.50 -30.30
CA ALA A 546 -9.83 45.17 -30.35
C ALA A 546 -8.94 44.44 -31.38
N VAL A 547 -8.57 45.10 -32.46
CA VAL A 547 -7.69 44.54 -33.49
C VAL A 547 -6.55 45.47 -33.73
N ASN A 548 -5.31 44.96 -33.59
CA ASN A 548 -4.10 45.72 -33.86
C ASN A 548 -4.02 47.08 -33.10
N GLY A 549 -4.50 47.08 -31.88
CA GLY A 549 -4.52 48.29 -31.01
C GLY A 549 -5.68 49.24 -31.25
N ALA A 550 -6.52 48.98 -32.24
CA ALA A 550 -7.70 49.79 -32.55
C ALA A 550 -9.01 49.06 -32.19
N VAL A 551 -9.98 49.78 -31.62
CA VAL A 551 -11.30 49.22 -31.26
C VAL A 551 -12.26 49.53 -32.41
N ARG A 552 -12.93 48.51 -32.96
CA ARG A 552 -13.96 48.61 -33.99
C ARG A 552 -15.19 47.80 -33.62
N PRO A 553 -16.37 48.07 -34.27
CA PRO A 553 -17.55 47.22 -34.14
C PRO A 553 -17.22 45.76 -34.51
N MET A 554 -17.78 44.81 -33.76
CA MET A 554 -17.64 43.39 -34.04
C MET A 554 -18.58 42.99 -35.16
N THR A 555 -18.04 42.33 -36.19
CA THR A 555 -18.83 41.81 -37.34
C THR A 555 -19.29 40.38 -37.07
N GLN A 556 -20.26 39.91 -37.88
CA GLN A 556 -20.70 38.51 -37.84
C GLN A 556 -19.57 37.54 -38.21
N GLY A 557 -18.70 37.94 -39.13
CA GLY A 557 -17.53 37.16 -39.52
C GLY A 557 -16.53 36.98 -38.38
N ASP A 558 -16.30 38.03 -37.56
CA ASP A 558 -15.45 37.93 -36.38
C ASP A 558 -16.00 36.91 -35.38
N ARG A 559 -17.35 36.93 -35.14
CA ARG A 559 -18.02 35.96 -34.25
C ARG A 559 -17.86 34.53 -34.75
N GLN A 560 -18.04 34.31 -36.06
CA GLN A 560 -17.87 32.98 -36.63
C GLN A 560 -16.43 32.47 -36.54
N GLN A 561 -15.44 33.33 -36.76
CA GLN A 561 -14.03 32.96 -36.59
C GLN A 561 -13.67 32.61 -35.16
N ILE A 562 -14.16 33.36 -34.17
CA ILE A 562 -13.92 33.07 -32.76
C ILE A 562 -14.57 31.73 -32.37
N LEU A 563 -15.83 31.48 -32.75
CA LEU A 563 -16.52 30.22 -32.46
C LEU A 563 -15.85 29.02 -33.15
N ALA A 564 -15.39 29.17 -34.39
CA ALA A 564 -14.61 28.12 -35.06
C ALA A 564 -13.28 27.82 -34.35
N ALA A 565 -12.61 28.86 -33.82
CA ALA A 565 -11.41 28.66 -32.99
C ALA A 565 -11.74 27.99 -31.66
N VAL A 566 -12.90 28.27 -31.04
CA VAL A 566 -13.38 27.56 -29.83
C VAL A 566 -13.57 26.07 -30.12
N GLU A 567 -14.26 25.75 -31.22
CA GLU A 567 -14.48 24.35 -31.64
C GLU A 567 -13.17 23.62 -31.91
N ARG A 568 -12.24 24.25 -32.61
CA ARG A 568 -10.91 23.70 -32.88
C ARG A 568 -10.13 23.44 -31.60
N LEU A 569 -10.00 24.43 -30.71
CA LEU A 569 -9.28 24.26 -29.45
C LEU A 569 -9.94 23.22 -28.52
N SER A 570 -11.27 23.17 -28.51
CA SER A 570 -12.01 22.15 -27.79
C SER A 570 -11.76 20.74 -28.34
N ALA A 571 -11.64 20.59 -29.65
CA ALA A 571 -11.26 19.34 -30.31
C ALA A 571 -9.79 18.95 -29.99
N GLU A 572 -8.93 19.92 -29.74
CA GLU A 572 -7.55 19.74 -29.27
C GLU A 572 -7.45 19.58 -27.75
N ALA A 573 -8.57 19.37 -27.06
CA ALA A 573 -8.66 19.14 -25.60
C ALA A 573 -8.36 20.38 -24.72
N TYR A 574 -8.36 21.57 -25.27
CA TYR A 574 -8.21 22.79 -24.47
C TYR A 574 -9.54 23.24 -23.87
N ARG A 575 -9.49 23.65 -22.61
CA ARG A 575 -10.55 24.44 -21.98
C ARG A 575 -10.39 25.88 -22.44
N THR A 576 -11.41 26.45 -23.08
CA THR A 576 -11.35 27.80 -23.63
C THR A 576 -11.97 28.81 -22.68
N LEU A 577 -11.33 29.98 -22.55
CA LEU A 577 -11.82 31.08 -21.71
C LEU A 577 -11.61 32.42 -22.46
N GLY A 578 -12.71 33.12 -22.72
CA GLY A 578 -12.71 34.42 -23.38
C GLY A 578 -12.41 35.57 -22.45
N GLN A 579 -11.80 36.64 -22.95
CA GLN A 579 -11.46 37.86 -22.23
C GLN A 579 -12.01 39.08 -22.95
N ALA A 580 -12.59 40.00 -22.18
CA ALA A 580 -13.15 41.25 -22.68
C ALA A 580 -12.99 42.37 -21.63
N TYR A 581 -13.04 43.62 -22.07
CA TYR A 581 -13.03 44.76 -21.17
C TYR A 581 -13.95 45.85 -21.65
N ARG A 582 -14.27 46.81 -20.74
CA ARG A 582 -15.04 48.02 -21.01
C ARG A 582 -14.55 49.22 -20.21
N PRO A 583 -13.96 50.26 -20.83
CA PRO A 583 -13.69 51.51 -20.14
C PRO A 583 -15.00 52.25 -19.88
N LEU A 584 -15.24 52.68 -18.62
CA LEU A 584 -16.50 53.36 -18.21
C LEU A 584 -16.44 54.89 -18.46
N GLY A 585 -15.21 55.41 -18.76
CA GLY A 585 -15.05 56.82 -19.07
C GLY A 585 -15.21 57.79 -17.92
N THR A 586 -15.38 57.27 -16.72
CA THR A 586 -15.61 58.03 -15.48
C THR A 586 -14.77 57.45 -14.34
N ALA A 587 -14.45 58.30 -13.34
CA ALA A 587 -13.77 57.88 -12.10
C ALA A 587 -14.77 57.46 -10.98
N SER A 588 -16.06 57.58 -11.21
CA SER A 588 -17.10 57.25 -10.19
C SER A 588 -18.15 56.32 -10.79
N LEU A 589 -18.43 55.20 -10.12
CA LEU A 589 -19.51 54.27 -10.48
C LEU A 589 -20.88 54.94 -10.51
N ALA A 590 -21.13 55.87 -9.61
CA ALA A 590 -22.38 56.62 -9.57
C ALA A 590 -22.66 57.49 -10.81
N ALA A 591 -21.59 57.82 -11.57
CA ALA A 591 -21.72 58.56 -12.84
C ALA A 591 -21.92 57.65 -14.07
N VAL A 592 -21.92 56.34 -13.90
CA VAL A 592 -22.16 55.38 -15.01
C VAL A 592 -23.66 55.33 -15.28
N PRO A 593 -24.13 55.61 -16.51
CA PRO A 593 -25.55 55.53 -16.85
C PRO A 593 -26.14 54.15 -16.56
N GLY A 594 -27.26 54.11 -15.77
CA GLY A 594 -27.95 52.86 -15.46
C GLY A 594 -27.51 52.18 -14.18
N VAL A 595 -26.42 52.60 -13.53
CA VAL A 595 -26.00 52.08 -12.23
C VAL A 595 -27.01 52.45 -11.14
N ARG A 596 -27.43 51.44 -10.39
CA ARG A 596 -28.44 51.61 -9.32
C ARG A 596 -27.76 52.22 -8.10
N ILE A 597 -28.43 53.27 -7.58
CA ILE A 597 -28.04 53.98 -6.36
C ILE A 597 -29.10 53.71 -5.32
N ASN A 598 -28.73 53.36 -4.07
CA ASN A 598 -29.67 53.15 -2.99
C ASN A 598 -30.25 54.46 -2.46
N ALA A 599 -31.25 54.36 -1.58
CA ALA A 599 -31.93 55.53 -1.03
C ALA A 599 -31.03 56.48 -0.21
N ALA A 600 -29.84 56.03 0.19
CA ALA A 600 -28.83 56.80 0.91
C ALA A 600 -27.81 57.50 0.00
N GLY A 601 -27.97 57.38 -1.33
CA GLY A 601 -27.03 57.96 -2.33
C GLY A 601 -25.78 57.17 -2.58
N HIS A 602 -25.63 55.96 -2.05
CA HIS A 602 -24.51 55.07 -2.31
C HIS A 602 -24.84 54.10 -3.46
N VAL A 603 -23.80 53.70 -4.20
CA VAL A 603 -23.93 52.67 -5.23
C VAL A 603 -24.41 51.36 -4.58
N ALA A 604 -25.45 50.74 -5.12
CA ALA A 604 -25.90 49.40 -4.72
C ALA A 604 -24.79 48.39 -4.94
N ASP A 605 -24.94 47.17 -4.37
CA ASP A 605 -23.93 46.14 -4.50
C ASP A 605 -23.53 45.95 -5.97
N ILE A 606 -22.24 45.95 -6.24
CA ILE A 606 -21.68 45.78 -7.59
C ILE A 606 -22.06 44.42 -8.19
N ALA A 607 -22.15 43.39 -7.35
CA ALA A 607 -22.56 42.06 -7.75
C ALA A 607 -23.97 42.03 -8.40
N ASP A 608 -24.88 42.89 -7.97
CA ASP A 608 -26.25 42.99 -8.50
C ASP A 608 -26.35 43.82 -9.77
N GLN A 609 -25.26 44.36 -10.32
CA GLN A 609 -25.29 45.33 -11.45
C GLN A 609 -24.71 44.75 -12.75
N SER A 610 -24.73 43.43 -12.90
CA SER A 610 -24.19 42.74 -14.07
C SER A 610 -24.77 43.23 -15.39
N ASP A 611 -26.11 43.57 -15.42
CA ASP A 611 -26.81 43.98 -16.62
C ASP A 611 -26.25 45.30 -17.21
N VAL A 612 -25.77 46.19 -16.36
CA VAL A 612 -25.22 47.48 -16.76
C VAL A 612 -23.73 47.42 -16.97
N LEU A 613 -23.00 46.77 -16.05
CA LEU A 613 -21.53 46.76 -16.10
C LEU A 613 -20.94 45.80 -17.11
N GLU A 614 -21.57 44.66 -17.33
CA GLU A 614 -21.11 43.66 -18.31
C GLU A 614 -21.70 43.85 -19.72
N SER A 615 -22.30 44.96 -20.05
CA SER A 615 -22.83 45.29 -21.38
C SER A 615 -21.79 46.02 -22.21
N ASP A 616 -21.92 45.99 -23.56
CA ASP A 616 -21.08 46.72 -24.52
C ASP A 616 -19.56 46.47 -24.33
N LEU A 617 -19.18 45.22 -24.07
CA LEU A 617 -17.79 44.82 -23.87
C LEU A 617 -17.01 44.85 -25.21
N ILE A 618 -15.71 44.98 -25.08
CA ILE A 618 -14.72 44.92 -26.15
C ILE A 618 -14.00 43.57 -26.04
N TRP A 619 -14.18 42.71 -27.01
CA TRP A 619 -13.46 41.43 -27.09
C TRP A 619 -11.97 41.66 -27.32
N VAL A 620 -11.10 40.98 -26.58
CA VAL A 620 -9.63 41.06 -26.71
C VAL A 620 -9.07 39.79 -27.30
N GLY A 621 -9.53 38.63 -26.80
CA GLY A 621 -9.04 37.32 -27.19
C GLY A 621 -9.58 36.24 -26.32
N MET A 622 -9.04 35.01 -26.48
CA MET A 622 -9.32 33.88 -25.62
C MET A 622 -8.05 33.06 -25.36
N VAL A 623 -8.05 32.30 -24.29
CA VAL A 623 -6.97 31.38 -23.96
C VAL A 623 -7.45 29.94 -24.05
N GLY A 624 -6.55 29.04 -24.44
CA GLY A 624 -6.68 27.59 -24.34
C GLY A 624 -5.85 27.10 -23.15
N ILE A 625 -6.53 26.47 -22.20
CA ILE A 625 -5.98 25.98 -20.92
C ILE A 625 -6.04 24.47 -20.95
N ILE A 626 -4.96 23.81 -20.54
CA ILE A 626 -4.90 22.35 -20.45
C ILE A 626 -4.27 21.96 -19.10
N ASP A 627 -4.67 20.80 -18.58
CA ASP A 627 -3.97 20.10 -17.51
C ASP A 627 -2.97 19.13 -18.15
N PRO A 628 -1.67 19.46 -18.16
CA PRO A 628 -0.69 18.70 -18.93
C PRO A 628 -0.45 17.31 -18.33
N PRO A 629 -0.30 16.28 -19.17
CA PRO A 629 0.11 14.96 -18.67
C PRO A 629 1.51 15.03 -18.04
N ARG A 630 1.75 14.19 -17.04
CA ARG A 630 3.08 14.03 -16.46
C ARG A 630 3.98 13.34 -17.48
N THR A 631 5.17 13.88 -17.71
CA THR A 631 6.11 13.39 -18.74
C THR A 631 6.57 11.95 -18.49
N GLU A 632 6.77 11.59 -17.21
CA GLU A 632 7.22 10.27 -16.75
C GLU A 632 6.14 9.18 -16.87
N VAL A 633 4.86 9.55 -16.90
CA VAL A 633 3.74 8.58 -16.96
C VAL A 633 3.74 7.81 -18.26
N ARG A 634 4.13 8.43 -19.39
CA ARG A 634 4.20 7.75 -20.68
C ARG A 634 5.13 6.53 -20.66
N ASP A 635 6.31 6.70 -20.06
CA ASP A 635 7.30 5.62 -19.97
C ASP A 635 6.79 4.52 -19.02
N SER A 636 6.11 4.91 -17.95
CA SER A 636 5.53 3.98 -16.98
C SER A 636 4.34 3.19 -17.56
N VAL A 637 3.49 3.82 -18.39
CA VAL A 637 2.43 3.13 -19.13
C VAL A 637 3.03 2.13 -20.13
N ALA A 638 4.06 2.54 -20.87
CA ALA A 638 4.74 1.64 -21.80
C ALA A 638 5.38 0.43 -21.06
N GLU A 639 5.93 0.65 -19.88
CA GLU A 639 6.45 -0.42 -19.03
C GLU A 639 5.34 -1.33 -18.49
N ALA A 640 4.23 -0.77 -18.02
CA ALA A 640 3.07 -1.54 -17.58
C ALA A 640 2.54 -2.44 -18.70
N HIS A 641 2.38 -1.91 -19.92
CA HIS A 641 1.96 -2.69 -21.08
C HIS A 641 2.94 -3.81 -21.42
N ARG A 642 4.25 -3.54 -21.39
CA ARG A 642 5.30 -4.57 -21.57
C ARG A 642 5.22 -5.66 -20.50
N ALA A 643 4.86 -5.28 -19.27
CA ALA A 643 4.63 -6.18 -18.15
C ALA A 643 3.30 -6.95 -18.23
N GLY A 644 2.52 -6.77 -19.30
CA GLY A 644 1.21 -7.38 -19.50
C GLY A 644 0.10 -6.77 -18.63
N ILE A 645 0.31 -5.56 -18.11
CA ILE A 645 -0.65 -4.83 -17.28
C ILE A 645 -1.37 -3.84 -18.19
N ARG A 646 -2.70 -3.91 -18.21
CA ARG A 646 -3.54 -3.00 -18.96
C ARG A 646 -3.79 -1.72 -18.15
N THR A 647 -3.55 -0.56 -18.74
CA THR A 647 -3.89 0.73 -18.15
C THR A 647 -5.25 1.18 -18.64
N VAL A 648 -6.14 1.57 -17.75
CA VAL A 648 -7.49 2.06 -18.01
C VAL A 648 -7.62 3.46 -17.44
N MET A 649 -8.03 4.43 -18.26
CA MET A 649 -8.32 5.80 -17.83
C MET A 649 -9.81 5.97 -17.57
N ILE A 650 -10.16 6.54 -16.42
CA ILE A 650 -11.53 6.82 -16.02
C ILE A 650 -11.61 8.28 -15.60
N THR A 651 -12.47 9.09 -16.24
CA THR A 651 -12.51 10.54 -16.00
C THR A 651 -13.89 11.16 -16.13
N GLY A 652 -14.14 12.26 -15.44
CA GLY A 652 -15.30 13.12 -15.63
C GLY A 652 -15.19 14.05 -16.86
N ASP A 653 -14.03 14.11 -17.51
CA ASP A 653 -13.75 15.03 -18.61
C ASP A 653 -14.52 14.70 -19.91
N HIS A 654 -14.42 15.64 -20.85
CA HIS A 654 -14.99 15.46 -22.19
C HIS A 654 -14.30 14.29 -22.94
N PRO A 655 -15.03 13.47 -23.72
CA PRO A 655 -14.48 12.30 -24.42
C PRO A 655 -13.26 12.60 -25.30
N LEU A 656 -13.26 13.70 -26.02
CA LEU A 656 -12.14 14.08 -26.88
C LEU A 656 -10.89 14.44 -26.06
N THR A 657 -11.06 15.11 -24.92
CA THR A 657 -9.96 15.41 -23.99
C THR A 657 -9.35 14.13 -23.43
N ALA A 658 -10.21 13.20 -22.97
CA ALA A 658 -9.78 11.92 -22.47
C ALA A 658 -9.03 11.09 -23.53
N ALA A 659 -9.57 11.04 -24.75
CA ALA A 659 -8.96 10.34 -25.87
C ALA A 659 -7.58 10.89 -26.23
N ARG A 660 -7.44 12.21 -26.28
CA ARG A 660 -6.17 12.88 -26.60
C ARG A 660 -5.10 12.57 -25.54
N ILE A 661 -5.41 12.75 -24.27
CA ILE A 661 -4.47 12.47 -23.17
C ILE A 661 -4.10 10.99 -23.13
N ALA A 662 -5.07 10.09 -23.33
CA ALA A 662 -4.82 8.65 -23.39
C ALA A 662 -3.91 8.26 -24.57
N SER A 663 -4.04 8.93 -25.71
CA SER A 663 -3.14 8.76 -26.87
C SER A 663 -1.73 9.29 -26.57
N ASP A 664 -1.63 10.49 -25.98
CA ASP A 664 -0.34 11.10 -25.66
C ASP A 664 0.45 10.27 -24.61
N LEU A 665 -0.27 9.59 -23.71
CA LEU A 665 0.31 8.68 -22.71
C LEU A 665 0.51 7.25 -23.21
N GLY A 666 0.02 6.90 -24.43
CA GLY A 666 0.14 5.56 -24.98
C GLY A 666 -0.81 4.53 -24.36
N ILE A 667 -1.89 4.95 -23.69
CA ILE A 667 -2.94 4.06 -23.15
C ILE A 667 -3.76 3.45 -24.29
N ILE A 668 -3.97 4.22 -25.37
CA ILE A 668 -4.59 3.76 -26.60
C ILE A 668 -3.60 3.91 -27.75
N GLU A 669 -3.50 2.86 -28.58
CA GLU A 669 -2.70 2.91 -29.81
C GLU A 669 -3.45 3.67 -30.91
N THR A 670 -2.77 4.59 -31.57
CA THR A 670 -3.26 5.30 -32.74
C THR A 670 -2.39 4.97 -33.94
N ASP A 671 -3.01 4.60 -35.07
CA ASP A 671 -2.31 4.33 -36.32
C ASP A 671 -1.81 5.65 -36.95
N GLY A 672 -0.64 6.13 -36.50
CA GLY A 672 0.01 7.32 -37.01
C GLY A 672 0.46 8.33 -35.97
N ASP A 673 1.18 9.38 -36.41
CA ASP A 673 1.63 10.48 -35.56
C ASP A 673 0.41 11.17 -34.93
N SER A 674 0.39 11.32 -33.60
CA SER A 674 -0.77 11.81 -32.81
C SER A 674 -1.33 13.14 -33.27
N SER A 675 -0.57 13.89 -34.04
CA SER A 675 -0.99 15.16 -34.66
C SER A 675 -1.87 15.02 -35.92
N SER A 676 -1.99 13.81 -36.52
CA SER A 676 -2.70 13.55 -37.77
C SER A 676 -3.95 12.66 -37.63
N VAL A 677 -4.24 12.14 -36.41
CA VAL A 677 -5.38 11.23 -36.18
C VAL A 677 -6.68 12.04 -36.14
N GLY A 678 -7.63 11.70 -36.96
CA GLY A 678 -8.93 12.37 -37.00
C GLY A 678 -9.75 12.15 -35.72
N SER A 679 -10.47 13.19 -35.29
CA SER A 679 -11.31 13.14 -34.06
C SER A 679 -12.33 12.00 -34.05
N ALA A 680 -12.74 11.49 -35.21
CA ALA A 680 -13.69 10.39 -35.36
C ALA A 680 -13.09 9.03 -34.98
N ASP A 681 -11.78 8.81 -35.22
CA ASP A 681 -11.11 7.56 -34.88
C ASP A 681 -10.83 7.48 -33.34
N LEU A 682 -10.46 8.59 -32.73
CA LEU A 682 -10.26 8.70 -31.29
C LEU A 682 -11.56 8.51 -30.50
N SER A 683 -12.69 9.00 -31.00
CA SER A 683 -13.97 8.89 -30.32
C SER A 683 -14.50 7.46 -30.28
N SER A 684 -14.12 6.59 -31.23
CA SER A 684 -14.50 5.16 -31.23
C SER A 684 -13.83 4.32 -30.13
N LYS A 685 -12.73 4.82 -29.54
CA LYS A 685 -11.94 4.16 -28.50
C LYS A 685 -12.30 4.61 -27.07
N VAL A 686 -13.34 5.43 -26.93
CA VAL A 686 -13.82 5.99 -25.67
C VAL A 686 -15.30 5.66 -25.49
N LEU A 687 -15.68 5.25 -24.27
CA LEU A 687 -17.08 5.14 -23.88
C LEU A 687 -17.45 6.22 -22.86
N THR A 688 -18.64 6.76 -23.01
CA THR A 688 -19.21 7.72 -22.06
C THR A 688 -20.08 7.00 -21.02
N GLY A 689 -20.31 7.66 -19.86
CA GLY A 689 -21.22 7.14 -18.84
C GLY A 689 -22.62 6.84 -19.40
N VAL A 690 -23.16 7.72 -20.26
CA VAL A 690 -24.47 7.49 -20.92
C VAL A 690 -24.45 6.23 -21.80
N GLN A 691 -23.39 6.02 -22.57
CA GLN A 691 -23.27 4.82 -23.40
C GLN A 691 -23.11 3.54 -22.56
N LEU A 692 -22.50 3.65 -21.36
CA LEU A 692 -22.44 2.53 -20.42
C LEU A 692 -23.81 2.16 -19.84
N ASP A 693 -24.66 3.18 -19.55
CA ASP A 693 -26.02 2.96 -19.05
C ASP A 693 -26.98 2.40 -20.12
N GLU A 694 -26.69 2.65 -21.42
CA GLU A 694 -27.46 2.12 -22.54
C GLU A 694 -27.15 0.66 -22.87
N LEU A 695 -26.13 0.04 -22.23
CA LEU A 695 -25.79 -1.36 -22.48
C LEU A 695 -26.89 -2.28 -21.93
N PRO A 696 -27.33 -3.29 -22.74
CA PRO A 696 -28.55 -4.03 -22.45
C PRO A 696 -28.44 -4.98 -21.24
N ASP A 697 -27.27 -5.48 -20.95
CA ASP A 697 -27.03 -6.44 -19.88
C ASP A 697 -25.57 -6.45 -19.40
N GLU A 698 -25.32 -7.21 -18.36
CA GLU A 698 -24.01 -7.37 -17.72
C GLU A 698 -22.97 -7.99 -18.68
N GLN A 699 -23.38 -8.87 -19.59
CA GLN A 699 -22.48 -9.49 -20.57
C GLN A 699 -22.01 -8.47 -21.61
N ALA A 700 -22.89 -7.58 -22.05
CA ALA A 700 -22.53 -6.48 -22.94
C ALA A 700 -21.59 -5.49 -22.24
N PHE A 701 -21.83 -5.23 -20.95
CA PHE A 701 -20.94 -4.40 -20.12
C PHE A 701 -19.56 -5.04 -19.98
N ASP A 702 -19.47 -6.33 -19.64
CA ASP A 702 -18.22 -7.06 -19.53
C ASP A 702 -17.46 -7.14 -20.86
N LYS A 703 -18.18 -7.23 -22.00
CA LYS A 703 -17.54 -7.15 -23.31
C LYS A 703 -16.96 -5.75 -23.56
N ALA A 704 -17.72 -4.70 -23.28
CA ALA A 704 -17.27 -3.32 -23.45
C ALA A 704 -16.03 -3.02 -22.59
N THR A 705 -16.02 -3.44 -21.32
CA THR A 705 -14.88 -3.23 -20.42
C THR A 705 -13.65 -4.04 -20.81
N ARG A 706 -13.80 -5.13 -21.55
CA ARG A 706 -12.68 -5.91 -22.11
C ARG A 706 -11.99 -5.18 -23.26
N GLU A 707 -12.74 -4.47 -24.08
CA GLU A 707 -12.26 -3.88 -25.33
C GLU A 707 -11.80 -2.42 -25.16
N ILE A 708 -12.46 -1.65 -24.28
CA ILE A 708 -12.27 -0.20 -24.15
C ILE A 708 -11.43 0.12 -22.90
N SER A 709 -10.43 0.98 -23.07
CA SER A 709 -9.52 1.42 -22.01
C SER A 709 -9.72 2.88 -21.58
N VAL A 710 -10.68 3.61 -22.16
CA VAL A 710 -10.93 5.02 -21.82
C VAL A 710 -12.42 5.24 -21.56
N TYR A 711 -12.75 5.78 -20.39
CA TYR A 711 -14.12 6.10 -19.99
C TYR A 711 -14.21 7.56 -19.59
N ALA A 712 -15.14 8.29 -20.25
CA ALA A 712 -15.30 9.73 -20.13
C ALA A 712 -16.70 10.11 -19.61
N ARG A 713 -16.82 11.24 -18.91
CA ARG A 713 -18.07 11.70 -18.31
C ARG A 713 -18.77 10.63 -17.47
N VAL A 714 -18.00 9.90 -16.67
CA VAL A 714 -18.52 8.83 -15.82
C VAL A 714 -18.91 9.34 -14.46
N ALA A 715 -20.01 8.82 -13.93
CA ALA A 715 -20.44 9.01 -12.55
C ALA A 715 -19.70 8.02 -11.61
N PRO A 716 -19.70 8.24 -10.28
CA PRO A 716 -19.09 7.33 -9.31
C PRO A 716 -19.56 5.89 -9.42
N GLU A 717 -20.84 5.67 -9.69
CA GLU A 717 -21.44 4.35 -9.90
C GLU A 717 -20.83 3.59 -11.08
N HIS A 718 -20.50 4.30 -12.16
CA HIS A 718 -19.82 3.71 -13.31
C HIS A 718 -18.42 3.23 -12.97
N LYS A 719 -17.66 4.03 -12.14
CA LYS A 719 -16.33 3.63 -11.68
C LYS A 719 -16.39 2.30 -10.94
N LEU A 720 -17.37 2.14 -10.05
CA LEU A 720 -17.58 0.89 -9.32
C LEU A 720 -17.92 -0.28 -10.25
N LYS A 721 -18.91 -0.12 -11.15
CA LYS A 721 -19.31 -1.14 -12.11
C LYS A 721 -18.19 -1.59 -13.05
N ILE A 722 -17.31 -0.66 -13.46
CA ILE A 722 -16.12 -0.99 -14.29
C ILE A 722 -15.15 -1.87 -13.51
N VAL A 723 -14.86 -1.53 -12.24
CA VAL A 723 -13.99 -2.35 -11.38
C VAL A 723 -14.57 -3.75 -11.20
N GLU A 724 -15.84 -3.87 -10.82
CA GLU A 724 -16.53 -5.15 -10.63
C GLU A 724 -16.55 -6.00 -11.90
N SER A 725 -16.78 -5.39 -13.05
CA SER A 725 -16.75 -6.07 -14.35
C SER A 725 -15.37 -6.63 -14.67
N LEU A 726 -14.32 -5.86 -14.45
CA LEU A 726 -12.95 -6.33 -14.67
C LEU A 726 -12.57 -7.47 -13.71
N GLN A 727 -13.00 -7.41 -12.45
CA GLN A 727 -12.81 -8.47 -11.46
C GLN A 727 -13.56 -9.76 -11.84
N ARG A 728 -14.82 -9.67 -12.30
CA ARG A 728 -15.58 -10.83 -12.82
C ARG A 728 -14.87 -11.52 -13.98
N GLN A 729 -14.10 -10.79 -14.77
CA GLN A 729 -13.30 -11.35 -15.86
C GLN A 729 -12.00 -12.01 -15.38
N GLY A 730 -11.77 -12.08 -14.07
CA GLY A 730 -10.60 -12.69 -13.45
C GLY A 730 -9.36 -11.80 -13.41
N ASN A 731 -9.52 -10.47 -13.60
CA ASN A 731 -8.44 -9.52 -13.45
C ASN A 731 -8.23 -9.14 -11.98
N ILE A 732 -6.99 -8.83 -11.63
CA ILE A 732 -6.61 -8.19 -10.38
C ILE A 732 -6.52 -6.69 -10.65
N VAL A 733 -7.45 -5.93 -10.08
CA VAL A 733 -7.67 -4.53 -10.42
C VAL A 733 -7.06 -3.62 -9.35
N ALA A 734 -6.14 -2.76 -9.78
CA ALA A 734 -5.73 -1.59 -9.01
C ALA A 734 -6.61 -0.39 -9.43
N MET A 735 -7.17 0.35 -8.49
CA MET A 735 -8.00 1.53 -8.75
C MET A 735 -7.49 2.73 -7.98
N THR A 736 -7.16 3.83 -8.69
CA THR A 736 -6.77 5.09 -8.06
C THR A 736 -7.96 6.01 -7.85
N GLY A 737 -7.88 6.85 -6.84
CA GLY A 737 -8.85 7.92 -6.62
C GLY A 737 -8.34 8.95 -5.62
N ASP A 738 -8.85 10.17 -5.71
CA ASP A 738 -8.54 11.30 -4.82
C ASP A 738 -9.79 11.85 -4.11
N GLY A 739 -10.96 11.73 -4.75
CA GLY A 739 -12.22 12.28 -4.27
C GLY A 739 -13.11 11.30 -3.50
N VAL A 740 -14.08 11.84 -2.75
CA VAL A 740 -15.14 11.06 -2.07
C VAL A 740 -15.87 10.14 -3.05
N ASN A 741 -16.03 10.61 -4.29
CA ASN A 741 -16.72 9.90 -5.37
C ASN A 741 -16.00 8.61 -5.81
N ASP A 742 -14.71 8.50 -5.52
CA ASP A 742 -13.88 7.35 -5.89
C ASP A 742 -13.83 6.30 -4.77
N ALA A 743 -14.11 6.70 -3.53
CA ALA A 743 -13.97 5.85 -2.36
C ALA A 743 -14.67 4.47 -2.50
N PRO A 744 -15.90 4.34 -3.05
CA PRO A 744 -16.53 3.04 -3.27
C PRO A 744 -15.74 2.14 -4.23
N ALA A 745 -15.28 2.67 -5.37
CA ALA A 745 -14.51 1.91 -6.35
C ALA A 745 -13.12 1.54 -5.81
N VAL A 746 -12.46 2.47 -5.09
CA VAL A 746 -11.17 2.26 -4.42
C VAL A 746 -11.29 1.16 -3.34
N LYS A 747 -12.37 1.15 -2.56
CA LYS A 747 -12.61 0.13 -1.52
C LYS A 747 -12.84 -1.26 -2.13
N THR A 748 -13.59 -1.35 -3.23
CA THR A 748 -13.98 -2.61 -3.88
C THR A 748 -12.83 -3.22 -4.67
N ALA A 749 -11.93 -2.41 -5.21
CA ALA A 749 -10.78 -2.90 -5.97
C ALA A 749 -9.90 -3.83 -5.14
N ASP A 750 -9.23 -4.79 -5.83
CA ASP A 750 -8.25 -5.68 -5.19
C ASP A 750 -7.14 -4.86 -4.54
N ILE A 751 -6.77 -3.76 -5.19
CA ILE A 751 -5.77 -2.80 -4.71
C ILE A 751 -6.35 -1.40 -4.86
N GLY A 752 -6.98 -0.87 -3.80
CA GLY A 752 -7.36 0.53 -3.75
C GLY A 752 -6.15 1.41 -3.48
N VAL A 753 -5.99 2.47 -4.28
CA VAL A 753 -4.87 3.40 -4.23
C VAL A 753 -5.40 4.83 -4.04
N ALA A 754 -5.00 5.49 -2.97
CA ALA A 754 -5.38 6.88 -2.71
C ALA A 754 -4.20 7.84 -2.93
N MET A 755 -4.51 9.06 -3.35
CA MET A 755 -3.54 10.14 -3.42
C MET A 755 -3.20 10.63 -2.00
N GLY A 756 -1.93 10.89 -1.73
CA GLY A 756 -1.44 11.31 -0.42
C GLY A 756 -1.55 12.81 -0.18
N ILE A 757 -1.33 13.61 -1.23
CA ILE A 757 -1.36 15.08 -1.19
C ILE A 757 -2.79 15.58 -1.44
N THR A 758 -3.36 15.24 -2.60
CA THR A 758 -4.68 15.73 -3.04
C THR A 758 -5.84 14.87 -2.54
N GLY A 759 -5.59 13.62 -2.12
CA GLY A 759 -6.62 12.68 -1.71
C GLY A 759 -7.35 13.09 -0.45
N THR A 760 -8.69 12.94 -0.47
CA THR A 760 -9.53 13.15 0.72
C THR A 760 -9.29 12.06 1.76
N GLU A 761 -9.50 12.37 3.03
CA GLU A 761 -9.30 11.41 4.12
C GLU A 761 -10.19 10.16 3.97
N VAL A 762 -11.38 10.31 3.42
CA VAL A 762 -12.30 9.20 3.12
C VAL A 762 -11.67 8.22 2.12
N THR A 763 -11.08 8.74 1.05
CA THR A 763 -10.43 7.92 0.01
C THR A 763 -9.18 7.26 0.57
N LYS A 764 -8.37 8.00 1.34
CA LYS A 764 -7.21 7.45 2.05
C LYS A 764 -7.62 6.32 2.99
N GLN A 765 -8.69 6.46 3.78
CA GLN A 765 -9.16 5.41 4.68
C GLN A 765 -9.63 4.16 3.94
N SER A 766 -10.29 4.34 2.80
CA SER A 766 -10.81 3.24 1.96
C SER A 766 -9.71 2.49 1.20
N ALA A 767 -8.57 3.12 0.96
CA ALA A 767 -7.48 2.56 0.17
C ALA A 767 -6.60 1.58 0.95
N LYS A 768 -6.00 0.63 0.21
CA LYS A 768 -4.99 -0.32 0.70
C LYS A 768 -3.56 0.22 0.55
N MET A 769 -3.36 1.19 -0.35
CA MET A 769 -2.09 1.87 -0.61
C MET A 769 -2.31 3.38 -0.76
N ILE A 770 -1.33 4.18 -0.31
CA ILE A 770 -1.33 5.63 -0.46
C ILE A 770 -0.07 6.04 -1.21
N LEU A 771 -0.21 6.88 -2.23
CA LEU A 771 0.90 7.48 -2.98
C LEU A 771 1.30 8.80 -2.33
N ALA A 772 2.47 8.86 -1.72
CA ALA A 772 2.94 10.08 -1.05
C ALA A 772 3.23 11.25 -2.01
N ASP A 773 3.38 10.96 -3.30
CA ASP A 773 3.74 11.90 -4.38
C ASP A 773 2.62 12.09 -5.43
N ASP A 774 1.46 11.48 -5.25
CA ASP A 774 0.33 11.50 -6.18
C ASP A 774 0.69 11.10 -7.62
N ASN A 775 1.70 10.25 -7.82
CA ASN A 775 2.25 9.94 -9.13
C ASN A 775 1.90 8.51 -9.58
N PHE A 776 1.33 8.39 -10.79
CA PHE A 776 1.03 7.08 -11.41
C PHE A 776 2.27 6.19 -11.55
N SER A 777 3.44 6.78 -11.84
CA SER A 777 4.69 6.03 -12.01
C SER A 777 5.06 5.24 -10.76
N THR A 778 4.72 5.76 -9.58
CA THR A 778 4.92 5.10 -8.29
C THR A 778 4.09 3.81 -8.16
N ILE A 779 2.92 3.72 -8.81
CA ILE A 779 2.12 2.49 -8.84
C ILE A 779 2.87 1.40 -9.61
N VAL A 780 3.43 1.74 -10.77
CA VAL A 780 4.16 0.79 -11.62
C VAL A 780 5.42 0.30 -10.91
N GLU A 781 6.13 1.20 -10.21
CA GLU A 781 7.28 0.85 -9.39
C GLU A 781 6.88 -0.05 -8.21
N ALA A 782 5.77 0.24 -7.54
CA ALA A 782 5.25 -0.59 -6.47
C ALA A 782 4.84 -1.99 -6.95
N VAL A 783 4.31 -2.12 -8.17
CA VAL A 783 4.07 -3.43 -8.81
C VAL A 783 5.39 -4.16 -9.06
N ARG A 784 6.43 -3.47 -9.55
CA ARG A 784 7.77 -4.04 -9.74
C ARG A 784 8.34 -4.58 -8.44
N GLU A 785 8.29 -3.79 -7.38
CA GLU A 785 8.74 -4.20 -6.04
C GLU A 785 7.91 -5.39 -5.52
N GLY A 786 6.58 -5.36 -5.67
CA GLY A 786 5.70 -6.48 -5.28
C GLY A 786 6.05 -7.80 -5.99
N ARG A 787 6.36 -7.76 -7.30
CA ARG A 787 6.84 -8.91 -8.07
C ARG A 787 8.20 -9.39 -7.57
N GLY A 788 9.11 -8.46 -7.24
CA GLY A 788 10.43 -8.77 -6.68
C GLY A 788 10.34 -9.45 -5.32
N ILE A 789 9.48 -8.96 -4.45
CA ILE A 789 9.21 -9.56 -3.13
C ILE A 789 8.65 -10.97 -3.27
N PHE A 790 7.68 -11.17 -4.17
CA PHE A 790 7.12 -12.49 -4.45
C PHE A 790 8.17 -13.48 -4.98
N ASP A 791 9.06 -13.03 -5.87
CA ASP A 791 10.17 -13.85 -6.35
C ASP A 791 11.13 -14.24 -5.22
N ASN A 792 11.42 -13.32 -4.31
CA ASN A 792 12.26 -13.59 -3.14
C ASN A 792 11.58 -14.59 -2.19
N ILE A 793 10.25 -14.51 -2.03
CA ILE A 793 9.48 -15.53 -1.29
C ILE A 793 9.66 -16.91 -1.94
N ARG A 794 9.57 -17.03 -3.25
CA ARG A 794 9.78 -18.30 -3.96
C ARG A 794 11.23 -18.81 -3.82
N LYS A 795 12.24 -17.93 -3.81
CA LYS A 795 13.66 -18.29 -3.63
C LYS A 795 13.88 -18.93 -2.26
N PHE A 796 13.47 -18.27 -1.17
CA PHE A 796 13.70 -18.85 0.15
C PHE A 796 12.84 -20.08 0.43
N LEU A 797 11.61 -20.16 -0.09
CA LEU A 797 10.78 -21.37 -0.01
C LEU A 797 11.45 -22.55 -0.71
N ARG A 798 11.98 -22.34 -1.93
CA ARG A 798 12.72 -23.39 -2.65
C ARG A 798 13.92 -23.85 -1.85
N TYR A 799 14.67 -22.95 -1.27
CA TYR A 799 15.83 -23.24 -0.45
C TYR A 799 15.46 -24.06 0.79
N LEU A 800 14.58 -23.55 1.64
CA LEU A 800 14.21 -24.22 2.89
C LEU A 800 13.58 -25.59 2.65
N LEU A 801 12.62 -25.69 1.73
CA LEU A 801 11.94 -26.95 1.48
C LEU A 801 12.87 -27.99 0.86
N SER A 802 13.83 -27.61 0.00
CA SER A 802 14.80 -28.55 -0.56
C SER A 802 15.82 -29.00 0.49
N SER A 803 16.21 -28.12 1.42
CA SER A 803 17.08 -28.46 2.56
C SER A 803 16.40 -29.50 3.47
N ASN A 804 15.15 -29.22 3.90
CA ASN A 804 14.41 -30.15 4.76
C ASN A 804 14.12 -31.50 4.09
N VAL A 805 13.78 -31.51 2.80
CA VAL A 805 13.64 -32.77 2.03
C VAL A 805 14.95 -33.53 1.98
N GLY A 806 16.09 -32.82 1.85
CA GLY A 806 17.44 -33.44 1.91
C GLY A 806 17.72 -34.07 3.26
N GLU A 807 17.36 -33.41 4.36
CA GLU A 807 17.48 -33.98 5.72
C GLU A 807 16.63 -35.22 5.90
N VAL A 808 15.34 -35.13 5.53
CA VAL A 808 14.42 -36.27 5.63
C VAL A 808 14.92 -37.46 4.82
N PHE A 809 15.37 -37.24 3.59
CA PHE A 809 15.91 -38.32 2.76
C PHE A 809 17.25 -38.86 3.29
N THR A 810 18.09 -38.02 3.93
CA THR A 810 19.32 -38.50 4.59
C THR A 810 18.99 -39.41 5.76
N VAL A 811 18.09 -39.02 6.65
CA VAL A 811 17.71 -39.86 7.79
C VAL A 811 17.00 -41.12 7.31
N PHE A 812 15.98 -40.99 6.45
CA PHE A 812 15.22 -42.11 5.93
C PHE A 812 16.11 -43.10 5.13
N GLY A 813 16.93 -42.57 4.22
CA GLY A 813 17.84 -43.37 3.42
C GLY A 813 18.93 -44.07 4.26
N GLY A 814 19.46 -43.33 5.26
CA GLY A 814 20.47 -43.87 6.18
C GLY A 814 19.94 -45.04 7.01
N VAL A 815 18.67 -44.94 7.48
CA VAL A 815 18.03 -46.06 8.19
C VAL A 815 17.71 -47.24 7.26
N MET A 816 17.09 -46.95 6.11
CA MET A 816 16.69 -48.00 5.17
C MET A 816 17.88 -48.75 4.54
N LEU A 817 19.00 -48.09 4.37
CA LEU A 817 20.22 -48.65 3.77
C LEU A 817 21.31 -48.94 4.81
N ALA A 818 20.99 -48.91 6.11
CA ALA A 818 21.95 -48.98 7.22
C ALA A 818 22.91 -50.15 7.10
N GLY A 819 22.42 -51.33 6.74
CA GLY A 819 23.25 -52.55 6.54
C GLY A 819 24.16 -52.48 5.32
N PHE A 820 23.81 -51.71 4.28
CA PHE A 820 24.65 -51.55 3.08
C PHE A 820 25.68 -50.43 3.26
N LEU A 821 25.38 -49.42 4.08
CA LEU A 821 26.26 -48.29 4.33
C LEU A 821 27.22 -48.50 5.51
N GLY A 822 27.28 -49.69 6.09
CA GLY A 822 28.12 -49.97 7.27
C GLY A 822 27.68 -49.23 8.54
N ILE A 823 26.47 -48.63 8.55
CA ILE A 823 25.92 -47.96 9.72
C ILE A 823 25.58 -48.98 10.81
N THR A 824 25.09 -50.16 10.45
CA THR A 824 24.84 -51.27 11.35
C THR A 824 25.77 -52.45 11.04
N GLN A 825 26.39 -53.05 12.08
CA GLN A 825 27.19 -54.27 11.92
C GLN A 825 26.40 -55.51 12.34
N PRO A 826 26.72 -56.69 11.77
CA PRO A 826 26.14 -57.94 12.21
C PRO A 826 26.43 -58.21 13.69
N GLY A 827 25.38 -58.14 14.55
CA GLY A 827 25.47 -58.38 15.99
C GLY A 827 25.49 -57.13 16.85
N SER A 828 25.42 -55.91 16.27
CA SER A 828 25.14 -54.68 17.05
C SER A 828 23.71 -54.73 17.59
N GLN A 829 23.54 -54.46 18.88
CA GLN A 829 22.23 -54.30 19.49
C GLN A 829 21.93 -52.79 19.51
N GLY A 830 20.81 -52.41 18.94
CA GLY A 830 20.28 -51.04 18.95
C GLY A 830 20.18 -50.36 17.59
N VAL A 831 19.24 -49.44 17.42
CA VAL A 831 18.99 -48.66 16.19
C VAL A 831 20.04 -47.57 16.07
N THR A 832 20.85 -47.62 15.04
CA THR A 832 21.88 -46.59 14.78
C THR A 832 21.33 -45.49 13.86
N VAL A 833 21.25 -44.25 14.38
CA VAL A 833 20.71 -43.07 13.68
C VAL A 833 21.82 -42.40 12.86
N PRO A 834 21.63 -42.11 11.55
CA PRO A 834 22.61 -41.44 10.73
C PRO A 834 22.95 -40.00 11.16
N LEU A 835 21.95 -39.25 11.60
CA LEU A 835 22.09 -37.89 12.17
C LEU A 835 21.24 -37.76 13.42
N LEU A 836 21.77 -37.07 14.45
CA LEU A 836 21.04 -36.82 15.69
C LEU A 836 19.99 -35.72 15.53
N ALA A 837 18.92 -35.77 16.33
CA ALA A 837 17.89 -34.73 16.35
C ALA A 837 18.47 -33.34 16.67
N THR A 838 19.44 -33.28 17.58
CA THR A 838 20.17 -32.06 17.97
C THR A 838 20.93 -31.44 16.78
N GLN A 839 21.53 -32.27 15.90
CA GLN A 839 22.23 -31.82 14.69
C GLN A 839 21.26 -31.27 13.66
N LEU A 840 20.11 -31.90 13.44
CA LEU A 840 19.05 -31.44 12.53
C LEU A 840 18.45 -30.12 13.02
N LEU A 841 18.16 -29.99 14.32
CA LEU A 841 17.71 -28.74 14.93
C LEU A 841 18.74 -27.61 14.76
N TRP A 842 20.04 -27.92 14.89
CA TRP A 842 21.11 -26.94 14.65
C TRP A 842 21.07 -26.43 13.22
N ILE A 843 20.87 -27.31 12.25
CA ILE A 843 20.76 -26.96 10.83
C ILE A 843 19.58 -26.01 10.66
N ASN A 844 18.37 -26.48 10.94
CA ASN A 844 17.12 -25.78 10.63
C ASN A 844 17.03 -24.41 11.30
N LEU A 845 17.50 -24.31 12.55
CA LEU A 845 17.34 -23.09 13.33
C LEU A 845 18.47 -22.09 13.11
N LEU A 846 19.71 -22.52 13.03
CA LEU A 846 20.87 -21.63 13.06
C LEU A 846 21.55 -21.47 11.69
N THR A 847 21.78 -22.58 10.96
CA THR A 847 22.53 -22.48 9.70
C THR A 847 21.64 -22.17 8.51
N ASP A 848 20.37 -22.55 8.50
CA ASP A 848 19.44 -22.30 7.39
C ASP A 848 18.64 -21.02 7.51
N ALA A 849 18.32 -20.58 8.74
CA ALA A 849 17.51 -19.38 8.95
C ALA A 849 18.17 -18.09 8.44
N ALA A 850 19.48 -17.93 8.65
CA ALA A 850 20.21 -16.73 8.23
C ALA A 850 20.29 -16.58 6.69
N PRO A 851 20.66 -17.61 5.89
CA PRO A 851 20.59 -17.57 4.43
C PRO A 851 19.18 -17.36 3.90
N ALA A 852 18.16 -17.99 4.49
CA ALA A 852 16.76 -17.79 4.09
C ALA A 852 16.31 -16.33 4.26
N LEU A 853 16.63 -15.71 5.39
CA LEU A 853 16.34 -14.30 5.64
C LEU A 853 17.10 -13.39 4.66
N ALA A 854 18.36 -13.69 4.37
CA ALA A 854 19.15 -12.94 3.41
C ALA A 854 18.61 -13.02 1.97
N MET A 855 17.94 -14.13 1.60
CA MET A 855 17.24 -14.24 0.31
C MET A 855 16.01 -13.35 0.23
N GLY A 856 15.37 -13.02 1.34
CA GLY A 856 14.26 -12.08 1.39
C GLY A 856 14.59 -10.68 0.88
N VAL A 857 15.87 -10.30 0.91
CA VAL A 857 16.37 -9.02 0.39
C VAL A 857 17.25 -9.18 -0.86
N ASP A 858 17.16 -10.33 -1.54
CA ASP A 858 17.94 -10.59 -2.75
C ASP A 858 17.56 -9.64 -3.88
N PRO A 859 18.51 -9.00 -4.56
CA PRO A 859 18.22 -8.22 -5.75
C PRO A 859 17.53 -9.08 -6.82
N SER A 860 16.64 -8.48 -7.60
CA SER A 860 16.00 -9.17 -8.71
C SER A 860 17.06 -9.69 -9.68
N THR A 861 17.02 -10.98 -9.97
CA THR A 861 17.95 -11.62 -10.93
C THR A 861 17.48 -11.46 -12.36
N ASP A 862 16.17 -11.24 -12.57
CA ASP A 862 15.51 -11.11 -13.86
C ASP A 862 14.74 -9.79 -13.94
N ASP A 863 14.41 -9.34 -15.16
CA ASP A 863 13.47 -8.26 -15.37
C ASP A 863 12.04 -8.75 -15.04
N VAL A 864 11.60 -8.46 -13.83
CA VAL A 864 10.27 -8.86 -13.31
C VAL A 864 9.12 -8.23 -14.12
N MET A 865 9.41 -7.13 -14.85
CA MET A 865 8.45 -6.42 -15.70
C MET A 865 8.42 -6.97 -17.15
N ALA A 866 9.25 -7.94 -17.48
CA ALA A 866 9.17 -8.66 -18.76
C ALA A 866 8.16 -9.83 -18.74
N ARG A 867 7.55 -10.12 -17.59
CA ARG A 867 6.61 -11.24 -17.38
C ARG A 867 5.17 -10.74 -17.28
N LYS A 868 4.22 -11.57 -17.79
CA LYS A 868 2.78 -11.32 -17.59
C LYS A 868 2.38 -11.44 -16.12
N PRO A 869 1.30 -10.77 -15.68
CA PRO A 869 0.78 -10.88 -14.32
C PRO A 869 0.41 -12.34 -13.98
N ARG A 870 0.62 -12.71 -12.72
CA ARG A 870 0.21 -13.99 -12.15
C ARG A 870 -1.31 -13.97 -11.89
N LYS A 871 -1.98 -15.10 -12.09
CA LYS A 871 -3.35 -15.27 -11.65
C LYS A 871 -3.40 -15.59 -10.16
N LEU A 872 -4.45 -15.18 -9.47
CA LEU A 872 -4.66 -15.52 -8.05
C LEU A 872 -4.77 -17.05 -7.80
N THR A 873 -5.13 -17.80 -8.84
CA THR A 873 -5.21 -19.26 -8.79
C THR A 873 -3.85 -19.96 -8.94
N ASP A 874 -2.81 -19.23 -9.34
CA ASP A 874 -1.48 -19.78 -9.53
C ASP A 874 -0.83 -20.02 -8.16
N ARG A 875 -0.41 -21.23 -7.88
CA ARG A 875 0.22 -21.61 -6.62
C ARG A 875 1.63 -21.02 -6.52
N VAL A 876 2.04 -20.64 -5.32
CA VAL A 876 3.41 -20.19 -5.03
C VAL A 876 4.41 -21.33 -5.30
N ILE A 877 4.06 -22.54 -4.89
CA ILE A 877 4.82 -23.76 -5.12
C ILE A 877 4.12 -24.55 -6.23
N ASP A 878 4.60 -24.37 -7.44
CA ASP A 878 4.14 -25.10 -8.62
C ASP A 878 4.77 -26.51 -8.74
N GLY A 879 4.26 -27.33 -9.66
CA GLY A 879 4.75 -28.70 -9.86
C GLY A 879 6.24 -28.75 -10.28
N GLN A 880 6.73 -27.72 -10.97
CA GLN A 880 8.12 -27.60 -11.35
C GLN A 880 9.01 -27.36 -10.13
N MET A 881 8.58 -26.47 -9.24
CA MET A 881 9.29 -26.18 -7.99
C MET A 881 9.32 -27.42 -7.06
N TRP A 882 8.22 -28.23 -6.99
CA TRP A 882 8.25 -29.50 -6.28
C TRP A 882 9.27 -30.48 -6.89
N GLY A 883 9.36 -30.55 -8.22
CA GLY A 883 10.39 -31.36 -8.90
C GLY A 883 11.82 -30.92 -8.54
N ASP A 884 12.04 -29.61 -8.44
CA ASP A 884 13.32 -29.02 -8.01
C ASP A 884 13.68 -29.37 -6.58
N ILE A 885 12.72 -29.20 -5.67
CA ILE A 885 12.85 -29.49 -4.24
C ILE A 885 13.25 -30.96 -4.03
N ILE A 886 12.53 -31.89 -4.65
CA ILE A 886 12.79 -33.33 -4.52
C ILE A 886 14.14 -33.69 -5.15
N PHE A 887 14.45 -33.15 -6.35
CA PHE A 887 15.70 -33.44 -7.03
C PHE A 887 16.94 -33.01 -6.23
N ILE A 888 16.93 -31.77 -5.74
CA ILE A 888 18.06 -31.24 -4.96
C ILE A 888 18.15 -31.94 -3.60
N GLY A 889 17.02 -32.21 -2.94
CA GLY A 889 16.98 -32.95 -1.68
C GLY A 889 17.55 -34.35 -1.82
N LEU A 890 17.24 -35.09 -2.89
CA LEU A 890 17.81 -36.39 -3.18
C LEU A 890 19.34 -36.35 -3.41
N ILE A 891 19.83 -35.32 -4.11
CA ILE A 891 21.26 -35.13 -4.32
C ILE A 891 21.99 -34.86 -3.00
N MET A 892 21.41 -33.97 -2.15
CA MET A 892 21.99 -33.67 -0.84
C MET A 892 22.05 -34.92 0.04
N ALA A 893 20.95 -35.70 0.10
CA ALA A 893 20.93 -36.94 0.84
C ALA A 893 21.97 -37.96 0.32
N ALA A 894 22.05 -38.11 -0.99
CA ALA A 894 23.00 -39.05 -1.61
C ALA A 894 24.47 -38.69 -1.29
N VAL A 895 24.86 -37.39 -1.42
CA VAL A 895 26.25 -36.98 -1.14
C VAL A 895 26.57 -37.09 0.36
N THR A 896 25.59 -36.83 1.23
CA THR A 896 25.77 -36.98 2.67
C THR A 896 25.99 -38.44 3.07
N LEU A 897 25.12 -39.36 2.57
CA LEU A 897 25.21 -40.75 2.88
C LEU A 897 26.48 -41.41 2.28
N ILE A 898 26.89 -41.00 1.08
CA ILE A 898 28.17 -41.44 0.48
C ILE A 898 29.36 -40.99 1.33
N GLY A 899 29.35 -39.73 1.79
CA GLY A 899 30.40 -39.22 2.67
C GLY A 899 30.49 -39.94 4.01
N MET A 900 29.36 -40.37 4.56
CA MET A 900 29.30 -41.20 5.80
C MET A 900 29.87 -42.60 5.49
N ASP A 901 29.38 -43.22 4.43
CA ASP A 901 29.79 -44.56 4.00
C ASP A 901 31.32 -44.69 3.77
N MET A 902 31.95 -43.65 3.20
CA MET A 902 33.40 -43.61 2.99
C MET A 902 34.23 -43.70 4.29
N HIS A 903 33.64 -43.41 5.44
CA HIS A 903 34.28 -43.41 6.75
C HIS A 903 33.86 -44.57 7.67
N LEU A 904 32.92 -45.41 7.22
CA LEU A 904 32.42 -46.55 7.97
C LEU A 904 33.04 -47.88 7.49
N ALA A 905 33.41 -48.76 8.42
CA ALA A 905 33.86 -50.09 8.11
C ALA A 905 32.69 -50.92 7.57
N GLY A 906 32.90 -51.59 6.42
CA GLY A 906 31.87 -52.39 5.76
C GLY A 906 30.92 -51.62 4.86
N GLY A 907 31.20 -50.33 4.60
CA GLY A 907 30.47 -49.51 3.63
C GLY A 907 30.74 -49.92 2.17
N LEU A 908 29.91 -49.43 1.23
CA LEU A 908 30.00 -49.75 -0.20
C LEU A 908 31.21 -49.13 -0.88
N PHE A 909 31.66 -47.97 -0.42
CA PHE A 909 32.74 -47.16 -1.03
C PHE A 909 34.01 -47.10 -0.22
N THR A 910 34.13 -47.91 0.85
CA THR A 910 35.27 -47.92 1.75
C THR A 910 35.93 -49.30 1.83
N ASP A 911 37.26 -49.30 1.92
CA ASP A 911 38.09 -50.50 2.25
C ASP A 911 38.54 -50.49 3.72
N ARG A 912 37.93 -49.60 4.57
CA ARG A 912 38.30 -49.50 5.99
C ARG A 912 37.90 -50.78 6.74
N SER A 913 38.86 -51.37 7.44
CA SER A 913 38.61 -52.43 8.43
C SER A 913 38.28 -51.83 9.77
N VAL A 914 37.60 -52.56 10.65
CA VAL A 914 37.42 -52.19 12.02
C VAL A 914 38.77 -52.14 12.70
N ASP A 915 39.46 -51.00 12.58
CA ASP A 915 40.76 -50.76 13.23
C ASP A 915 40.63 -50.62 14.75
N ALA A 916 41.76 -50.43 15.46
CA ALA A 916 41.85 -50.33 16.91
C ALA A 916 40.99 -49.24 17.62
N ILE A 917 40.23 -48.41 16.87
CA ILE A 917 39.47 -47.28 17.34
C ILE A 917 38.01 -47.68 17.70
N GLY A 918 37.53 -48.85 17.20
CA GLY A 918 36.14 -49.30 17.44
C GLY A 918 35.08 -48.65 16.57
N HIS A 919 33.96 -49.34 16.35
CA HIS A 919 32.85 -48.92 15.48
C HIS A 919 32.17 -47.63 15.95
N ASP A 920 31.99 -47.43 17.24
CA ASP A 920 31.31 -46.24 17.79
C ASP A 920 32.05 -44.94 17.51
N ALA A 921 33.40 -44.98 17.58
CA ALA A 921 34.24 -43.83 17.26
C ALA A 921 34.22 -43.53 15.73
N GLN A 922 34.20 -44.56 14.89
CA GLN A 922 34.05 -44.42 13.41
C GLN A 922 32.68 -43.86 13.06
N MET A 923 31.62 -44.31 13.77
CA MET A 923 30.27 -43.81 13.53
C MET A 923 30.13 -42.33 13.93
N THR A 924 30.79 -41.92 15.04
CA THR A 924 30.79 -40.50 15.46
C THR A 924 31.54 -39.61 14.48
N GLU A 925 32.70 -40.10 13.92
CA GLU A 925 33.40 -39.37 12.86
C GLU A 925 32.55 -39.26 11.58
N ALA A 926 32.00 -40.39 11.11
CA ALA A 926 31.16 -40.45 9.93
C ALA A 926 29.91 -39.56 10.07
N ARG A 927 29.28 -39.56 11.25
CA ARG A 927 28.15 -38.66 11.58
C ARG A 927 28.55 -37.20 11.53
N THR A 928 29.73 -36.84 12.10
CA THR A 928 30.24 -35.46 12.06
C THR A 928 30.53 -35.01 10.63
N MET A 929 31.07 -35.93 9.78
CA MET A 929 31.26 -35.67 8.37
C MET A 929 29.94 -35.50 7.62
N GLY A 930 28.95 -36.40 7.80
CA GLY A 930 27.65 -36.31 7.17
C GLY A 930 26.93 -35.00 7.54
N PHE A 931 26.96 -34.64 8.83
CA PHE A 931 26.44 -33.38 9.33
C PHE A 931 27.10 -32.16 8.66
N THR A 932 28.44 -32.16 8.54
CA THR A 932 29.21 -31.07 7.92
C THR A 932 28.95 -30.99 6.41
N ILE A 933 28.86 -32.11 5.71
CA ILE A 933 28.56 -32.20 4.27
C ILE A 933 27.16 -31.57 4.02
N LEU A 934 26.18 -31.96 4.83
CA LEU A 934 24.80 -31.50 4.67
C LEU A 934 24.72 -29.99 4.86
N VAL A 935 25.35 -29.41 5.90
CA VAL A 935 25.39 -27.95 6.14
C VAL A 935 26.04 -27.24 4.94
N PHE A 936 27.17 -27.68 4.40
CA PHE A 936 27.78 -27.05 3.25
C PHE A 936 26.96 -27.24 1.96
N ALA A 937 26.32 -28.36 1.77
CA ALA A 937 25.44 -28.64 0.66
C ALA A 937 24.24 -27.68 0.66
N GLN A 938 23.67 -27.40 1.83
CA GLN A 938 22.60 -26.42 2.01
C GLN A 938 23.06 -24.98 1.76
N MET A 939 24.24 -24.58 2.20
CA MET A 939 24.80 -23.26 1.88
C MET A 939 25.03 -23.07 0.37
N LEU A 940 25.53 -24.11 -0.33
CA LEU A 940 25.67 -24.07 -1.78
C LEU A 940 24.29 -24.07 -2.48
N ASN A 941 23.32 -24.82 -1.92
CA ASN A 941 21.94 -24.79 -2.38
C ASN A 941 21.30 -23.39 -2.20
N ALA A 942 21.64 -22.64 -1.15
CA ALA A 942 21.21 -21.27 -0.98
C ALA A 942 21.64 -20.38 -2.15
N LEU A 943 22.89 -20.52 -2.61
CA LEU A 943 23.36 -19.80 -3.81
C LEU A 943 22.63 -20.25 -5.09
N CYS A 944 22.37 -21.56 -5.23
CA CYS A 944 21.67 -22.13 -6.38
C CYS A 944 20.20 -21.73 -6.44
N SER A 945 19.54 -21.56 -5.32
CA SER A 945 18.10 -21.24 -5.20
C SER A 945 17.74 -19.79 -5.56
N ARG A 946 18.72 -18.90 -5.77
CA ARG A 946 18.53 -17.50 -6.18
C ARG A 946 17.85 -17.36 -7.55
N SER A 947 18.05 -18.29 -8.46
CA SER A 947 17.34 -18.33 -9.73
C SER A 947 16.99 -19.76 -10.12
N HIS A 948 15.85 -19.92 -10.81
CA HIS A 948 15.38 -21.21 -11.30
C HIS A 948 16.12 -21.70 -12.54
N ASP A 949 16.50 -20.80 -13.43
CA ASP A 949 17.07 -21.08 -14.75
C ASP A 949 18.42 -20.40 -15.01
N GLN A 950 18.72 -19.28 -14.35
CA GLN A 950 20.01 -18.62 -14.50
C GLN A 950 21.10 -19.32 -13.72
N SER A 951 22.35 -19.27 -14.28
CA SER A 951 23.51 -19.80 -13.60
C SER A 951 23.82 -19.08 -12.30
N VAL A 952 24.25 -19.80 -11.29
CA VAL A 952 24.67 -19.25 -9.99
C VAL A 952 25.77 -18.18 -10.12
N PHE A 953 26.59 -18.26 -11.18
CA PHE A 953 27.70 -17.33 -11.43
C PHE A 953 27.22 -15.95 -11.92
N VAL A 954 25.95 -15.80 -12.36
CA VAL A 954 25.39 -14.51 -12.74
C VAL A 954 25.02 -13.76 -11.46
N GLY A 955 25.68 -12.62 -11.24
CA GLY A 955 25.45 -11.82 -10.04
C GLY A 955 25.79 -12.52 -8.71
N LEU A 956 26.78 -13.42 -8.69
CA LEU A 956 27.16 -14.23 -7.53
C LEU A 956 27.37 -13.41 -6.25
N PHE A 957 27.96 -12.21 -6.37
CA PHE A 957 28.23 -11.31 -5.24
C PHE A 957 27.21 -10.18 -5.07
N ALA A 958 26.10 -10.19 -5.79
CA ALA A 958 25.10 -9.14 -5.74
C ALA A 958 24.41 -9.03 -4.35
N ASN A 959 24.19 -10.17 -3.69
CA ASN A 959 23.63 -10.21 -2.35
C ASN A 959 24.73 -10.35 -1.27
N LYS A 960 25.15 -9.22 -0.69
CA LYS A 960 26.17 -9.20 0.37
C LYS A 960 25.69 -9.85 1.67
N TRP A 961 24.37 -9.77 1.96
CA TRP A 961 23.78 -10.37 3.15
C TRP A 961 23.82 -11.89 3.10
N LEU A 962 23.60 -12.47 1.92
CA LEU A 962 23.68 -13.93 1.73
C LEU A 962 25.10 -14.44 1.98
N TRP A 963 26.13 -13.73 1.50
CA TRP A 963 27.51 -14.07 1.80
C TRP A 963 27.87 -13.90 3.27
N GLY A 964 27.32 -12.87 3.92
CA GLY A 964 27.43 -12.70 5.39
C GLY A 964 26.78 -13.84 6.15
N ALA A 965 25.60 -14.29 5.72
CA ALA A 965 24.91 -15.44 6.31
C ALA A 965 25.67 -16.74 6.13
N ILE A 966 26.19 -17.03 4.92
CA ILE A 966 27.04 -18.22 4.64
C ILE A 966 28.30 -18.21 5.51
N ALA A 967 28.95 -17.04 5.66
CA ALA A 967 30.13 -16.91 6.53
C ALA A 967 29.78 -17.18 8.01
N LEU A 968 28.65 -16.65 8.48
CA LEU A 968 28.14 -16.91 9.83
C LEU A 968 27.86 -18.40 10.04
N SER A 969 27.11 -19.03 9.15
CA SER A 969 26.80 -20.46 9.21
C SER A 969 28.06 -21.32 9.17
N THR A 970 29.08 -20.94 8.39
CA THR A 970 30.40 -21.61 8.36
C THR A 970 31.11 -21.48 9.72
N LEU A 971 31.09 -20.30 10.34
CA LEU A 971 31.67 -20.07 11.66
C LEU A 971 30.96 -20.89 12.74
N LEU A 972 29.64 -20.97 12.67
CA LEU A 972 28.85 -21.79 13.58
C LEU A 972 29.16 -23.28 13.42
N GLN A 973 29.33 -23.78 12.19
CA GLN A 973 29.72 -25.15 11.93
C GLN A 973 31.13 -25.47 12.45
N LEU A 974 32.07 -24.54 12.28
CA LEU A 974 33.42 -24.69 12.86
C LEU A 974 33.34 -24.74 14.38
N ALA A 975 32.48 -23.92 14.99
CA ALA A 975 32.31 -23.93 16.47
C ALA A 975 31.80 -25.30 16.98
N VAL A 976 30.78 -25.88 16.33
CA VAL A 976 30.24 -27.19 16.73
C VAL A 976 31.26 -28.32 16.57
N VAL A 977 32.13 -28.23 15.58
CA VAL A 977 33.18 -29.28 15.31
C VAL A 977 34.36 -29.12 16.24
N TYR A 978 34.75 -27.93 16.76
CA TYR A 978 36.00 -27.71 17.49
C TYR A 978 35.86 -27.23 18.93
N VAL A 979 34.68 -26.75 19.35
CA VAL A 979 34.48 -26.30 20.73
C VAL A 979 34.09 -27.50 21.62
N PRO A 980 34.88 -27.88 22.65
CA PRO A 980 34.65 -29.12 23.38
C PRO A 980 33.28 -29.27 24.02
N PHE A 981 32.73 -28.18 24.56
CA PHE A 981 31.36 -28.18 25.13
C PHE A 981 30.30 -28.49 24.03
N LEU A 982 30.44 -27.91 22.83
CA LEU A 982 29.52 -28.16 21.73
C LEU A 982 29.74 -29.57 21.15
N ASN A 983 30.96 -30.09 21.11
CA ASN A 983 31.20 -31.45 20.70
C ASN A 983 30.40 -32.46 21.54
N THR A 984 30.41 -32.31 22.87
CA THR A 984 29.61 -33.17 23.76
C THR A 984 28.11 -33.02 23.51
N ALA A 985 27.64 -31.75 23.34
CA ALA A 985 26.23 -31.46 23.19
C ALA A 985 25.64 -31.95 21.84
N PHE A 986 26.45 -31.97 20.76
CA PHE A 986 26.01 -32.34 19.43
C PHE A 986 26.58 -33.66 18.92
N GLY A 987 27.30 -34.40 19.79
CA GLY A 987 27.91 -35.70 19.40
C GLY A 987 28.86 -35.58 18.22
N THR A 988 29.73 -34.55 18.20
CA THR A 988 30.67 -34.27 17.09
C THR A 988 32.09 -34.47 17.58
N VAL A 989 33.01 -34.68 16.61
CA VAL A 989 34.44 -34.81 16.86
C VAL A 989 35.23 -33.88 15.91
N PRO A 990 36.43 -33.43 16.34
CA PRO A 990 37.26 -32.58 15.48
C PRO A 990 37.66 -33.29 14.20
N LEU A 991 37.38 -32.66 13.04
CA LEU A 991 37.71 -33.18 11.72
C LEU A 991 39.10 -32.74 11.29
N SER A 992 39.82 -33.62 10.56
CA SER A 992 41.11 -33.32 9.93
C SER A 992 40.92 -32.36 8.72
N ALA A 993 41.98 -31.67 8.33
CA ALA A 993 41.96 -30.83 7.13
C ALA A 993 41.61 -31.61 5.85
N GLY A 994 42.00 -32.90 5.75
CA GLY A 994 41.57 -33.77 4.67
C GLY A 994 40.08 -34.01 4.64
N ALA A 995 39.48 -34.31 5.81
CA ALA A 995 38.04 -34.51 5.96
C ALA A 995 37.23 -33.24 5.58
N TRP A 996 37.74 -32.06 5.89
CA TRP A 996 37.11 -30.80 5.43
C TRP A 996 37.11 -30.65 3.91
N VAL A 997 38.22 -31.01 3.25
CA VAL A 997 38.29 -30.98 1.77
C VAL A 997 37.33 -31.99 1.15
N GLU A 998 37.21 -33.19 1.73
CA GLU A 998 36.20 -34.19 1.31
C GLU A 998 34.78 -33.68 1.50
N CYS A 999 34.44 -33.13 2.66
CA CYS A 999 33.14 -32.56 2.93
C CYS A 999 32.78 -31.47 1.92
N LEU A 1000 33.70 -30.55 1.66
CA LEU A 1000 33.48 -29.47 0.69
C LEU A 1000 33.40 -30.01 -0.75
N GLY A 1001 34.22 -30.99 -1.11
CA GLY A 1001 34.22 -31.65 -2.42
C GLY A 1001 32.90 -32.36 -2.71
N LEU A 1002 32.33 -33.07 -1.73
CA LEU A 1002 31.06 -33.76 -1.85
C LEU A 1002 29.91 -32.74 -1.92
N ALA A 1003 29.92 -31.70 -1.08
CA ALA A 1003 28.92 -30.63 -1.11
C ALA A 1003 28.88 -29.89 -2.46
N MET A 1004 30.03 -29.69 -3.12
CA MET A 1004 30.12 -29.07 -4.46
C MET A 1004 29.35 -29.86 -5.53
N ILE A 1005 29.09 -31.14 -5.34
CA ILE A 1005 28.27 -31.95 -6.27
C ILE A 1005 26.85 -31.37 -6.37
N VAL A 1006 26.29 -30.83 -5.28
CA VAL A 1006 24.96 -30.19 -5.27
C VAL A 1006 24.95 -28.99 -6.22
N LEU A 1007 25.97 -28.13 -6.16
CA LEU A 1007 26.11 -27.00 -7.07
C LEU A 1007 26.22 -27.44 -8.53
N VAL A 1008 27.07 -28.44 -8.82
CA VAL A 1008 27.26 -28.98 -10.17
C VAL A 1008 25.97 -29.59 -10.70
N ALA A 1009 25.26 -30.39 -9.90
CA ALA A 1009 23.98 -30.99 -10.27
C ALA A 1009 22.90 -29.93 -10.55
N SER A 1010 22.84 -28.88 -9.71
CA SER A 1010 21.95 -27.77 -9.92
C SER A 1010 22.25 -27.01 -11.22
N GLU A 1011 23.52 -26.70 -11.50
CA GLU A 1011 23.93 -26.02 -12.74
C GLU A 1011 23.65 -26.85 -13.99
N LEU A 1012 23.90 -28.16 -13.92
CA LEU A 1012 23.60 -29.08 -15.01
C LEU A 1012 22.11 -29.10 -15.33
N ARG A 1013 21.27 -29.20 -14.29
CA ARG A 1013 19.81 -29.14 -14.43
C ARG A 1013 19.37 -27.80 -15.05
N LYS A 1014 19.86 -26.65 -14.57
CA LYS A 1014 19.59 -25.33 -15.15
C LYS A 1014 20.03 -25.24 -16.61
N CYS A 1015 21.13 -25.85 -16.98
CA CYS A 1015 21.60 -25.91 -18.35
C CYS A 1015 20.63 -26.70 -19.25
N VAL A 1016 20.10 -27.83 -18.75
CA VAL A 1016 19.10 -28.66 -19.47
C VAL A 1016 17.80 -27.86 -19.63
N LEU A 1017 17.31 -27.20 -18.58
CA LEU A 1017 16.10 -26.37 -18.64
C LEU A 1017 16.25 -25.26 -19.69
N ARG A 1018 17.36 -24.53 -19.68
CA ARG A 1018 17.63 -23.48 -20.69
C ARG A 1018 17.65 -24.02 -22.10
N ALA A 1019 18.21 -25.24 -22.31
CA ALA A 1019 18.21 -25.89 -23.60
C ALA A 1019 16.81 -26.30 -24.07
N MET A 1020 15.93 -26.70 -23.14
CA MET A 1020 14.51 -27.04 -23.42
C MET A 1020 13.67 -25.80 -23.77
N HIS A 1021 13.87 -24.68 -23.08
CA HIS A 1021 13.15 -23.42 -23.33
C HIS A 1021 13.60 -22.70 -24.63
N ARG A 1022 14.77 -23.03 -25.17
CA ARG A 1022 15.24 -22.48 -26.45
C ARG A 1022 14.69 -23.22 -27.68
N ARG A 1023 14.05 -24.37 -27.47
CA ARG A 1023 13.34 -25.14 -28.51
C ARG A 1023 11.82 -24.82 -28.41
#